data_6e2855d800344a950881b98b46fd2a56
#
_entry.id   6e2855d800344a950881b98b46fd2a56
#
_cell.length_a   1.000
_cell.length_b   1.000
_cell.length_c   1.000
_cell.angle_alpha   90.00
_cell.angle_beta   90.00
_cell.angle_gamma   90.00
#
_symmetry.space_group_name_H-M   'P 1'
#
loop_
_entity.id
_entity.type
_entity.pdbx_description
1 polymer ?
#
loop_
_entity_poly.entity_id
_entity_poly.type
_entity_poly.pdbx_seq_one_letter_code
_entity_poly.pdbx_strand_id
1 'polypeptide(L)'
;MCQHIEDMMDKLSIAKTRILDLCLSCEICSAVCPKIAISFEYKKGQFLPLIDEDKCIKCGLCLKLCPGIDMDPFELRKVKNSKFSFDGSHLESYTAYSKNLSLRNNSASGGVITNLIYELLKNKEIQYAFLLPFDIFVGEPVRLKAINTPEDVWKSAKSKYLPVSVYEIINTFQKSNNQKCAIVGTPCQLLGIKKYLSYFKLSDEKIFFLGLFCDKILNFNVIRYFEDRYIKKNENLINFEFRTKEKHGWPGNTKLCFDSGRVLIVDKDVRVKIKNYFQLNRCLYCLNGKLNPMADISFGDCLIKKEFSINGKSSVIIRTEKGKQLFERHMHLFNVSKENIEKIRESQGLLAKKDTLEYMKIFTRKNIIYRDLSKNDKSEKVNEKNIIRLQKHIIWGQKYNIHYIKISLYLLKLAAYFKKLKEIGLAGIILGITIVRDNMFPEKNKEKSFSSKERDNIIVVGGEFLNKGAQAMTLTTVDQLRRRLPNKNIYMLIENDIDRQGIDKDTYNFTILPLAAKNKIRLLGTPLRLVGIDSKTKHALERIKEVISKADFFIDISGYALSSKWGFLHSLYFLLNIILAKRFSITYFVFPQSMGPFDYPFMHKIVLLPLMKLYLRYPKKLFIREKEGVSSLKKFTTRNVENACDIVFQRTDYNLFNIYKKEFAFNDYKIEPNSVGIIPSSRVFERTNQKQLYSIYKYIIESCLEKCRSIYILRHSHEDLEICENIKNMFADIDMVKMMYEDLGAIELENIIKQFSFIIASRYHSIVHSYKNGVPSLVIGWATKYYELLDSMGQLNYFIDIKNGIDKEEIKSKLDRLEENYKHEKERLNIKIMMFAKKNIFNIFGEEKY
;
A
#
# COMPACT_ATOMS: atom_id res chain seq x y z
N MET A 1 17.93 46.06 14.91
CA MET A 1 17.61 44.66 14.58
C MET A 1 18.37 44.15 13.33
N CYS A 2 18.49 44.91 12.25
CA CYS A 2 19.29 44.50 11.08
C CYS A 2 20.80 44.46 11.38
N GLN A 3 21.39 45.50 12.02
CA GLN A 3 22.78 45.54 12.43
C GLN A 3 23.19 44.40 13.37
N HIS A 4 22.31 44.02 14.31
CA HIS A 4 22.53 42.88 15.23
C HIS A 4 22.51 41.51 14.52
N ILE A 5 21.80 41.41 13.38
CA ILE A 5 21.79 40.20 12.54
C ILE A 5 23.03 40.17 11.65
N GLU A 6 23.49 41.30 11.15
CA GLU A 6 24.73 41.40 10.37
C GLU A 6 25.96 41.06 11.22
N ASP A 7 26.08 41.60 12.43
CA ASP A 7 27.16 41.26 13.39
C ASP A 7 27.14 39.76 13.81
N MET A 8 25.98 39.15 13.84
CA MET A 8 25.85 37.71 14.11
C MET A 8 26.14 36.84 12.85
N MET A 9 26.01 37.38 11.65
CA MET A 9 26.34 36.67 10.40
C MET A 9 27.83 36.57 10.14
N ASP A 10 28.67 37.45 10.69
CA ASP A 10 30.14 37.39 10.62
C ASP A 10 30.77 36.42 11.60
N LYS A 11 30.01 35.86 12.54
CA LYS A 11 30.53 34.88 13.49
C LYS A 11 30.90 33.56 12.80
N LEU A 12 32.16 33.18 12.82
CA LEU A 12 32.70 31.89 12.36
C LEU A 12 32.30 30.74 13.32
N SER A 13 31.03 30.61 13.64
CA SER A 13 30.54 29.61 14.62
C SER A 13 29.26 28.91 14.19
N ILE A 14 28.97 27.77 14.83
CA ILE A 14 27.76 26.96 14.56
C ILE A 14 26.46 27.71 14.86
N ALA A 15 26.51 28.82 15.64
CA ALA A 15 25.35 29.69 15.89
C ALA A 15 24.66 30.12 14.59
N LYS A 16 25.40 30.24 13.49
CA LYS A 16 24.87 30.54 12.16
C LYS A 16 23.81 29.55 11.71
N THR A 17 23.94 28.25 12.01
CA THR A 17 22.94 27.23 11.64
C THR A 17 21.63 27.41 12.40
N ARG A 18 21.72 27.88 13.66
CA ARG A 18 20.54 28.14 14.49
C ARG A 18 19.79 29.38 14.01
N ILE A 19 20.52 30.46 13.68
CA ILE A 19 19.94 31.72 13.19
C ILE A 19 19.23 31.49 11.86
N LEU A 20 19.87 30.77 10.93
CA LEU A 20 19.35 30.48 9.60
C LEU A 20 18.33 29.33 9.60
N ASP A 21 18.06 28.69 10.73
CA ASP A 21 17.17 27.53 10.86
C ASP A 21 17.59 26.34 9.98
N LEU A 22 18.89 26.09 9.88
CA LEU A 22 19.50 25.05 9.01
C LEU A 22 20.05 23.86 9.80
N CYS A 23 19.91 23.83 11.12
CA CYS A 23 20.39 22.75 11.94
C CYS A 23 19.64 21.43 11.64
N LEU A 24 20.40 20.33 11.65
CA LEU A 24 19.90 18.96 11.42
C LEU A 24 19.85 18.13 12.70
N SER A 25 20.29 18.69 13.84
CA SER A 25 20.48 17.98 15.13
C SER A 25 21.40 16.77 15.02
N CYS A 26 22.42 16.83 14.18
CA CYS A 26 23.32 15.70 13.92
C CYS A 26 24.47 15.58 14.91
N GLU A 27 24.70 16.58 15.80
CA GLU A 27 25.71 16.65 16.84
C GLU A 27 27.19 16.56 16.37
N ILE A 28 27.49 16.64 15.07
CA ILE A 28 28.88 16.64 14.58
C ILE A 28 29.66 17.80 15.18
N CYS A 29 29.07 18.99 15.26
CA CYS A 29 29.70 20.18 15.78
C CYS A 29 30.18 20.02 17.25
N SER A 30 29.43 19.32 18.08
CA SER A 30 29.79 19.00 19.44
C SER A 30 30.90 17.93 19.51
N ALA A 31 30.75 16.86 18.68
CA ALA A 31 31.71 15.75 18.66
C ALA A 31 33.13 16.21 18.22
N VAL A 32 33.23 17.26 17.40
CA VAL A 32 34.53 17.74 16.88
C VAL A 32 35.09 18.96 17.63
N CYS A 33 34.35 19.49 18.61
CA CYS A 33 34.77 20.69 19.34
C CYS A 33 35.94 20.40 20.32
N PRO A 34 37.15 20.94 20.08
CA PRO A 34 38.33 20.62 20.91
C PRO A 34 38.22 21.16 22.35
N LYS A 35 37.34 22.13 22.58
CA LYS A 35 37.11 22.74 23.89
C LYS A 35 35.78 22.35 24.54
N ILE A 36 35.03 21.41 23.94
CA ILE A 36 33.71 20.94 24.43
C ILE A 36 32.80 22.14 24.72
N ALA A 37 32.86 23.18 23.88
CA ALA A 37 32.12 24.43 24.05
C ALA A 37 30.70 24.38 23.47
N ILE A 38 30.20 23.22 23.04
CA ILE A 38 28.89 23.10 22.35
C ILE A 38 28.02 22.10 23.08
N SER A 39 26.92 22.60 23.63
CA SER A 39 25.79 21.84 24.20
C SER A 39 24.57 21.95 23.29
N PHE A 40 23.44 21.32 23.70
CA PHE A 40 22.20 21.36 22.95
C PHE A 40 21.01 21.72 23.84
N GLU A 41 20.11 22.54 23.32
CA GLU A 41 18.80 22.78 23.93
C GLU A 41 17.69 22.20 23.04
N TYR A 42 16.62 21.68 23.66
CA TYR A 42 15.42 21.27 22.93
C TYR A 42 14.52 22.47 22.62
N LYS A 43 14.44 22.86 21.34
CA LYS A 43 13.65 23.99 20.87
C LYS A 43 13.13 23.75 19.47
N LYS A 44 11.93 24.26 19.15
CA LYS A 44 11.31 24.09 17.83
C LYS A 44 11.09 22.62 17.42
N GLY A 45 10.99 21.71 18.40
CA GLY A 45 10.84 20.27 18.15
C GLY A 45 12.13 19.59 17.68
N GLN A 46 13.31 20.14 17.99
CA GLN A 46 14.62 19.59 17.65
C GLN A 46 15.69 20.06 18.64
N PHE A 47 16.83 19.39 18.65
CA PHE A 47 18.00 19.76 19.47
C PHE A 47 18.86 20.76 18.71
N LEU A 48 18.98 21.99 19.24
CA LEU A 48 19.73 23.09 18.62
C LEU A 48 21.01 23.35 19.39
N PRO A 49 22.15 23.61 18.71
CA PRO A 49 23.41 23.87 19.38
C PRO A 49 23.41 25.21 20.14
N LEU A 50 23.92 25.15 21.36
CA LEU A 50 24.30 26.31 22.18
C LEU A 50 25.79 26.34 22.31
N ILE A 51 26.37 27.56 22.23
CA ILE A 51 27.81 27.78 22.37
C ILE A 51 28.07 28.44 23.73
N ASP A 52 28.98 27.85 24.45
CA ASP A 52 29.63 28.46 25.61
C ASP A 52 30.73 29.40 25.06
N GLU A 53 30.44 30.69 25.04
CA GLU A 53 31.33 31.70 24.43
C GLU A 53 32.65 31.83 25.20
N ASP A 54 32.66 31.51 26.52
CA ASP A 54 33.87 31.57 27.35
C ASP A 54 34.83 30.42 27.03
N LYS A 55 34.32 29.27 26.64
CA LYS A 55 35.15 28.14 26.21
C LYS A 55 35.50 28.17 24.74
N CYS A 56 34.74 28.92 23.92
CA CYS A 56 34.85 28.90 22.48
C CYS A 56 36.08 29.67 21.98
N ILE A 57 37.05 28.97 21.41
CA ILE A 57 38.25 29.54 20.79
C ILE A 57 38.04 30.05 19.35
N LYS A 58 36.82 30.09 18.85
CA LYS A 58 36.44 30.58 17.54
C LYS A 58 37.18 29.92 16.36
N CYS A 59 37.63 28.67 16.46
CA CYS A 59 38.40 27.95 15.45
C CYS A 59 37.61 27.63 14.16
N GLY A 60 36.27 27.77 14.15
CA GLY A 60 35.42 27.55 13.00
C GLY A 60 35.24 26.09 12.56
N LEU A 61 35.84 25.10 13.23
CA LEU A 61 35.80 23.67 12.87
C LEU A 61 34.37 23.12 12.82
N CYS A 62 33.53 23.50 13.81
CA CYS A 62 32.12 23.13 13.89
C CYS A 62 31.32 23.57 12.66
N LEU A 63 31.64 24.75 12.10
CA LEU A 63 30.98 25.27 10.90
C LEU A 63 31.48 24.57 9.63
N LYS A 64 32.81 24.37 9.53
CA LYS A 64 33.47 23.72 8.39
C LYS A 64 32.99 22.31 8.15
N LEU A 65 32.71 21.56 9.22
CA LEU A 65 32.24 20.19 9.15
C LEU A 65 30.70 20.06 9.16
N CYS A 66 29.97 21.18 9.28
CA CYS A 66 28.51 21.16 9.39
C CYS A 66 27.84 20.81 8.05
N PRO A 67 27.09 19.70 7.94
CA PRO A 67 26.34 19.36 6.72
C PRO A 67 25.08 20.21 6.55
N GLY A 68 24.71 21.03 7.54
CA GLY A 68 23.57 21.94 7.48
C GLY A 68 23.83 23.18 6.62
N ILE A 69 25.06 23.73 6.70
CA ILE A 69 25.44 24.97 6.02
C ILE A 69 26.08 24.71 4.66
N ASP A 70 27.13 23.90 4.64
CA ASP A 70 27.78 23.56 3.39
C ASP A 70 27.26 22.24 2.84
N MET A 71 26.71 22.28 1.64
CA MET A 71 25.96 21.21 1.02
C MET A 71 26.55 20.71 -0.28
N ASP A 72 27.78 21.17 -0.63
CA ASP A 72 28.37 20.73 -1.87
C ASP A 72 28.96 19.32 -1.75
N PRO A 73 28.29 18.29 -2.28
CA PRO A 73 28.80 16.93 -2.27
C PRO A 73 29.93 16.72 -3.29
N PHE A 74 30.19 17.67 -4.21
CA PHE A 74 31.08 17.49 -5.35
C PHE A 74 32.54 17.75 -4.96
N GLU A 75 32.80 18.64 -4.00
CA GLU A 75 34.16 18.86 -3.49
C GLU A 75 34.78 17.59 -2.87
N LEU A 76 33.93 16.73 -2.27
CA LEU A 76 34.35 15.45 -1.67
C LEU A 76 34.61 14.33 -2.68
N ARG A 77 34.16 14.46 -3.92
CA ARG A 77 34.18 13.35 -4.91
C ARG A 77 35.33 13.47 -5.94
N LYS A 78 36.03 14.58 -6.01
CA LYS A 78 37.05 14.83 -7.04
C LYS A 78 36.63 14.48 -8.48
N VAL A 79 35.32 14.62 -8.81
CA VAL A 79 34.81 14.30 -10.15
C VAL A 79 35.11 15.44 -11.10
N LYS A 80 36.21 15.33 -11.82
CA LYS A 80 36.53 16.19 -12.98
C LYS A 80 35.66 15.68 -14.15
N ASN A 81 34.91 16.57 -14.79
CA ASN A 81 34.25 16.37 -16.10
C ASN A 81 33.01 15.45 -16.22
N SER A 82 32.11 15.37 -15.27
CA SER A 82 30.79 14.80 -15.54
C SER A 82 29.71 15.89 -15.62
N LYS A 83 28.74 15.73 -16.57
CA LYS A 83 27.53 16.56 -16.59
C LYS A 83 26.91 16.57 -15.19
N PHE A 84 26.62 17.77 -14.68
CA PHE A 84 26.04 17.97 -13.35
C PHE A 84 24.77 17.12 -13.16
N SER A 85 24.81 16.18 -12.22
CA SER A 85 23.65 15.37 -11.81
C SER A 85 23.53 15.43 -10.29
N PHE A 86 22.40 15.97 -9.79
CA PHE A 86 22.10 16.07 -8.35
C PHE A 86 22.06 14.74 -7.62
N ASP A 87 21.88 13.65 -8.33
CA ASP A 87 21.78 12.29 -7.78
C ASP A 87 23.10 11.52 -7.81
N GLY A 88 24.17 12.16 -8.34
CA GLY A 88 25.52 11.61 -8.40
C GLY A 88 25.71 10.49 -9.42
N SER A 89 26.97 10.04 -9.56
CA SER A 89 27.36 8.90 -10.40
C SER A 89 26.80 7.58 -9.87
N HIS A 90 26.62 6.61 -10.74
CA HIS A 90 26.27 5.23 -10.42
C HIS A 90 26.94 4.28 -11.41
N LEU A 91 27.15 3.05 -10.97
CA LEU A 91 27.65 1.96 -11.80
C LEU A 91 26.48 1.15 -12.36
N GLU A 92 25.59 0.70 -11.45
CA GLU A 92 24.45 -0.14 -11.79
C GLU A 92 23.23 0.21 -10.94
N SER A 93 22.06 -0.21 -11.39
CA SER A 93 20.80 -0.03 -10.65
C SER A 93 19.86 -1.21 -10.79
N TYR A 94 19.11 -1.48 -9.71
CA TYR A 94 18.27 -2.66 -9.57
C TYR A 94 16.97 -2.35 -8.81
N THR A 95 15.98 -3.21 -9.00
CA THR A 95 14.93 -3.43 -8.01
C THR A 95 15.19 -4.76 -7.30
N ALA A 96 15.03 -4.80 -5.98
CA ALA A 96 15.35 -5.99 -5.19
C ALA A 96 14.45 -6.15 -3.97
N TYR A 97 14.33 -7.38 -3.48
CA TYR A 97 13.73 -7.69 -2.19
C TYR A 97 14.36 -8.93 -1.55
N SER A 98 14.34 -8.97 -0.24
CA SER A 98 14.89 -10.09 0.55
C SER A 98 14.11 -11.37 0.30
N LYS A 99 14.81 -12.49 0.13
CA LYS A 99 14.25 -13.84 0.12
C LYS A 99 13.79 -14.26 1.52
N ASN A 100 14.40 -13.73 2.58
CA ASN A 100 13.94 -13.91 3.95
C ASN A 100 12.65 -13.08 4.17
N LEU A 101 11.51 -13.77 4.14
CA LEU A 101 10.18 -13.17 4.25
C LEU A 101 9.96 -12.47 5.59
N SER A 102 10.47 -13.05 6.67
CA SER A 102 10.35 -12.50 8.01
C SER A 102 11.05 -11.13 8.10
N LEU A 103 12.32 -11.04 7.67
CA LEU A 103 13.07 -9.77 7.59
C LEU A 103 12.40 -8.77 6.63
N ARG A 104 11.87 -9.24 5.50
CA ARG A 104 11.15 -8.39 4.55
C ARG A 104 9.88 -7.78 5.16
N ASN A 105 9.10 -8.57 5.88
CA ASN A 105 7.87 -8.10 6.52
C ASN A 105 8.15 -7.11 7.65
N ASN A 106 9.18 -7.35 8.45
CA ASN A 106 9.61 -6.42 9.51
C ASN A 106 10.29 -5.14 8.96
N SER A 107 10.64 -5.09 7.68
CA SER A 107 11.29 -3.92 7.08
C SER A 107 10.29 -2.93 6.49
N ALA A 108 10.71 -1.66 6.31
CA ALA A 108 9.85 -0.61 5.73
C ALA A 108 9.54 -0.83 4.24
N SER A 109 10.41 -1.53 3.49
CA SER A 109 10.28 -1.80 2.05
C SER A 109 10.68 -3.24 1.73
N GLY A 110 11.52 -3.49 0.74
CA GLY A 110 11.97 -4.82 0.31
C GLY A 110 12.88 -5.58 1.28
N GLY A 111 13.33 -4.96 2.38
CA GLY A 111 14.18 -5.61 3.39
C GLY A 111 15.64 -5.84 2.99
N VAL A 112 16.10 -5.23 1.89
CA VAL A 112 17.45 -5.47 1.33
C VAL A 112 18.55 -5.03 2.29
N ILE A 113 18.49 -3.79 2.81
CA ILE A 113 19.49 -3.28 3.78
C ILE A 113 19.50 -4.10 5.07
N THR A 114 18.32 -4.38 5.61
CA THR A 114 18.18 -5.12 6.88
C THR A 114 18.78 -6.52 6.76
N ASN A 115 18.47 -7.24 5.67
CA ASN A 115 19.00 -8.58 5.43
C ASN A 115 20.51 -8.57 5.14
N LEU A 116 21.00 -7.58 4.37
CA LEU A 116 22.43 -7.44 4.10
C LEU A 116 23.23 -7.27 5.41
N ILE A 117 22.82 -6.35 6.27
CA ILE A 117 23.53 -6.10 7.53
C ILE A 117 23.43 -7.30 8.47
N TYR A 118 22.25 -7.92 8.53
CA TYR A 118 22.02 -9.12 9.31
C TYR A 118 23.04 -10.22 8.95
N GLU A 119 23.20 -10.53 7.66
CA GLU A 119 24.14 -11.55 7.20
C GLU A 119 25.61 -11.13 7.36
N LEU A 120 25.95 -9.84 7.15
CA LEU A 120 27.31 -9.34 7.38
C LEU A 120 27.78 -9.48 8.83
N LEU A 121 26.89 -9.25 9.81
CA LEU A 121 27.19 -9.46 11.22
C LEU A 121 27.21 -10.94 11.58
N LYS A 122 26.25 -11.72 11.09
CA LYS A 122 26.17 -13.17 11.31
C LYS A 122 27.43 -13.89 10.83
N ASN A 123 27.93 -13.50 9.65
CA ASN A 123 29.12 -14.08 9.04
C ASN A 123 30.42 -13.41 9.51
N LYS A 124 30.35 -12.46 10.46
CA LYS A 124 31.49 -11.70 10.98
C LYS A 124 32.32 -10.95 9.90
N GLU A 125 31.67 -10.58 8.78
CA GLU A 125 32.32 -9.79 7.72
C GLU A 125 32.51 -8.34 8.15
N ILE A 126 31.71 -7.85 9.10
CA ILE A 126 31.88 -6.59 9.81
C ILE A 126 31.81 -6.83 11.32
N GLN A 127 32.48 -5.98 12.10
CA GLN A 127 32.47 -6.06 13.56
C GLN A 127 31.20 -5.44 14.14
N TYR A 128 30.70 -4.36 13.53
CA TYR A 128 29.48 -3.67 13.95
C TYR A 128 28.87 -2.85 12.80
N ALA A 129 27.61 -2.51 12.97
CA ALA A 129 26.92 -1.55 12.09
C ALA A 129 26.33 -0.41 12.93
N PHE A 130 26.44 0.83 12.44
CA PHE A 130 25.75 1.97 13.05
C PHE A 130 24.32 2.03 12.59
N LEU A 131 23.40 1.70 13.49
CA LEU A 131 21.96 1.65 13.25
C LEU A 131 21.20 2.45 14.31
N LEU A 132 19.96 2.76 14.03
CA LEU A 132 19.06 3.40 15.00
C LEU A 132 18.19 2.35 15.68
N PRO A 133 18.38 2.06 16.97
CA PRO A 133 17.49 1.20 17.74
C PRO A 133 16.08 1.79 17.82
N PHE A 134 15.11 0.96 18.20
CA PHE A 134 13.69 1.30 18.11
C PHE A 134 13.20 2.28 19.18
N ASP A 135 13.94 2.44 20.28
CA ASP A 135 13.53 3.29 21.41
C ASP A 135 13.64 4.78 21.05
N ILE A 136 12.52 5.38 20.69
CA ILE A 136 12.44 6.80 20.37
C ILE A 136 11.73 7.50 21.52
N PHE A 137 12.51 8.08 22.45
CA PHE A 137 11.99 8.90 23.51
C PHE A 137 11.97 10.39 23.10
N VAL A 138 10.90 11.08 23.43
CA VAL A 138 10.83 12.54 23.29
C VAL A 138 11.56 13.15 24.49
N GLY A 139 12.53 14.03 24.22
CA GLY A 139 13.27 14.73 25.27
C GLY A 139 14.77 14.53 25.27
N GLU A 140 15.29 13.50 24.59
CA GLU A 140 16.72 13.25 24.43
C GLU A 140 17.13 13.16 22.95
N PRO A 141 18.39 13.52 22.59
CA PRO A 141 18.90 13.32 21.24
C PRO A 141 18.89 11.85 20.85
N VAL A 142 18.22 11.54 19.74
CA VAL A 142 18.21 10.19 19.17
C VAL A 142 19.53 9.95 18.46
N ARG A 143 20.30 8.92 18.87
CA ARG A 143 21.65 8.63 18.37
C ARG A 143 21.74 7.29 17.67
N LEU A 144 22.53 7.23 16.57
CA LEU A 144 22.95 5.95 15.99
C LEU A 144 23.84 5.23 17.01
N LYS A 145 23.64 3.93 17.16
CA LYS A 145 24.44 3.07 18.06
C LYS A 145 25.20 2.02 17.25
N ALA A 146 26.36 1.63 17.72
CA ALA A 146 27.10 0.49 17.19
C ALA A 146 26.39 -0.81 17.61
N ILE A 147 25.86 -1.54 16.62
CA ILE A 147 25.17 -2.81 16.78
C ILE A 147 26.10 -3.91 16.27
N ASN A 148 26.31 -4.95 17.07
CA ASN A 148 27.21 -6.07 16.76
C ASN A 148 26.51 -7.44 16.74
N THR A 149 25.19 -7.49 17.00
CA THR A 149 24.42 -8.73 16.97
C THR A 149 23.37 -8.69 15.83
N PRO A 150 23.12 -9.83 15.16
CA PRO A 150 22.06 -9.93 14.16
C PRO A 150 20.65 -9.62 14.71
N GLU A 151 20.37 -10.01 15.97
CA GLU A 151 19.09 -9.80 16.64
C GLU A 151 18.75 -8.32 16.81
N ASP A 152 19.74 -7.48 17.09
CA ASP A 152 19.54 -6.05 17.26
C ASP A 152 19.36 -5.32 15.91
N VAL A 153 19.83 -5.92 14.80
CA VAL A 153 19.47 -5.44 13.44
C VAL A 153 17.97 -5.56 13.21
N TRP A 154 17.35 -6.64 13.66
CA TRP A 154 15.91 -6.83 13.59
C TRP A 154 15.15 -5.71 14.33
N LYS A 155 15.56 -5.38 15.55
CA LYS A 155 14.97 -4.30 16.36
C LYS A 155 15.20 -2.92 15.72
N SER A 156 16.30 -2.72 15.00
CA SER A 156 16.67 -1.47 14.34
C SER A 156 15.97 -1.26 12.98
N ALA A 157 15.23 -2.23 12.47
CA ALA A 157 14.51 -2.13 11.20
C ALA A 157 13.44 -1.02 11.18
N LYS A 158 12.80 -0.81 10.03
CA LYS A 158 11.78 0.21 9.73
C LYS A 158 12.32 1.65 9.62
N SER A 159 11.50 2.54 9.05
CA SER A 159 11.87 3.95 8.81
C SER A 159 11.60 4.81 10.04
N LYS A 160 12.57 5.66 10.41
CA LYS A 160 12.46 6.68 11.45
C LYS A 160 12.75 8.04 10.79
N TYR A 161 11.74 8.90 10.65
CA TYR A 161 11.85 10.17 9.91
C TYR A 161 12.29 11.35 10.80
N LEU A 162 12.95 11.07 11.91
CA LEU A 162 13.36 12.06 12.93
C LEU A 162 14.81 12.54 12.72
N PRO A 163 15.20 13.66 13.35
CA PRO A 163 16.59 14.07 13.45
C PRO A 163 17.37 13.03 14.27
N VAL A 164 18.47 12.54 13.72
CA VAL A 164 19.31 11.50 14.33
C VAL A 164 20.75 11.98 14.38
N SER A 165 21.33 11.89 15.57
CA SER A 165 22.72 12.24 15.84
C SER A 165 23.67 11.16 15.33
N VAL A 166 24.82 11.61 14.81
CA VAL A 166 25.95 10.77 14.41
C VAL A 166 27.15 10.93 15.39
N TYR A 167 26.89 11.49 16.57
CA TYR A 167 27.91 11.74 17.59
C TYR A 167 28.73 10.48 17.91
N GLU A 168 28.06 9.36 18.13
CA GLU A 168 28.72 8.09 18.47
C GLU A 168 29.64 7.58 17.36
N ILE A 169 29.33 7.84 16.11
CA ILE A 169 30.20 7.47 14.98
C ILE A 169 31.51 8.23 15.07
N ILE A 170 31.43 9.56 15.25
CA ILE A 170 32.62 10.44 15.35
C ILE A 170 33.46 10.06 16.59
N ASN A 171 32.80 9.86 17.74
CA ASN A 171 33.45 9.47 18.97
C ASN A 171 34.16 8.10 18.85
N THR A 172 33.52 7.12 18.16
CA THR A 172 34.14 5.82 17.90
C THR A 172 35.38 5.96 17.01
N PHE A 173 35.33 6.77 15.96
CA PHE A 173 36.45 6.97 15.07
C PHE A 173 37.61 7.76 15.69
N GLN A 174 37.32 8.63 16.66
CA GLN A 174 38.36 9.30 17.45
C GLN A 174 39.15 8.33 18.34
N LYS A 175 38.47 7.24 18.82
CA LYS A 175 39.10 6.23 19.69
C LYS A 175 39.81 5.14 18.88
N SER A 176 39.25 4.70 17.78
CA SER A 176 39.81 3.64 16.91
C SER A 176 39.09 3.59 15.57
N ASN A 177 39.86 3.72 14.47
CA ASN A 177 39.31 3.68 13.08
C ASN A 177 39.71 2.42 12.31
N ASN A 178 40.11 1.34 12.99
CA ASN A 178 40.73 0.20 12.30
C ASN A 178 39.76 -0.99 12.11
N GLN A 179 38.51 -0.90 12.58
CA GLN A 179 37.53 -2.00 12.50
C GLN A 179 36.63 -1.85 11.27
N LYS A 180 36.33 -3.01 10.64
CA LYS A 180 35.43 -3.06 9.50
C LYS A 180 33.97 -2.90 9.94
N CYS A 181 33.27 -1.89 9.42
CA CYS A 181 31.92 -1.56 9.85
C CYS A 181 31.01 -1.11 8.71
N ALA A 182 29.71 -1.06 8.98
CA ALA A 182 28.72 -0.47 8.08
C ALA A 182 28.04 0.74 8.75
N ILE A 183 27.76 1.77 7.96
CA ILE A 183 27.03 2.97 8.39
C ILE A 183 25.79 3.12 7.53
N VAL A 184 24.61 3.06 8.15
CA VAL A 184 23.34 3.37 7.49
C VAL A 184 22.97 4.82 7.76
N GLY A 185 22.80 5.63 6.72
CA GLY A 185 22.52 7.04 6.92
C GLY A 185 21.79 7.73 5.77
N THR A 186 21.17 8.85 6.12
CA THR A 186 20.60 9.80 5.16
C THR A 186 21.73 10.59 4.46
N PRO A 187 21.47 11.26 3.32
CA PRO A 187 22.50 11.99 2.58
C PRO A 187 23.27 13.02 3.42
N CYS A 188 22.58 13.76 4.27
CA CYS A 188 23.19 14.78 5.12
C CYS A 188 24.06 14.19 6.25
N GLN A 189 23.67 13.03 6.81
CA GLN A 189 24.46 12.32 7.81
C GLN A 189 25.76 11.79 7.19
N LEU A 190 25.65 11.08 6.06
CA LEU A 190 26.83 10.54 5.37
C LEU A 190 27.76 11.65 4.86
N LEU A 191 27.20 12.79 4.40
CA LEU A 191 27.99 13.96 4.03
C LEU A 191 28.81 14.47 5.21
N GLY A 192 28.18 14.65 6.38
CA GLY A 192 28.88 15.14 7.57
C GLY A 192 30.00 14.20 8.04
N ILE A 193 29.75 12.88 8.01
CA ILE A 193 30.76 11.87 8.36
C ILE A 193 31.92 11.90 7.35
N LYS A 194 31.66 11.97 6.05
CA LYS A 194 32.68 12.03 5.01
C LYS A 194 33.50 13.33 5.10
N LYS A 195 32.90 14.48 5.43
CA LYS A 195 33.62 15.71 5.72
C LYS A 195 34.58 15.53 6.90
N TYR A 196 34.12 14.85 7.97
CA TYR A 196 34.98 14.54 9.12
C TYR A 196 36.16 13.67 8.71
N LEU A 197 35.92 12.54 8.04
CA LEU A 197 36.99 11.64 7.58
C LEU A 197 38.00 12.34 6.67
N SER A 198 37.51 13.12 5.69
CA SER A 198 38.37 13.89 4.76
C SER A 198 39.17 14.93 5.48
N TYR A 199 38.60 15.67 6.43
CA TYR A 199 39.29 16.72 7.16
C TYR A 199 40.45 16.16 8.02
N PHE A 200 40.21 15.04 8.70
CA PHE A 200 41.20 14.38 9.55
C PHE A 200 42.04 13.33 8.79
N LYS A 201 41.93 13.27 7.45
CA LYS A 201 42.64 12.33 6.58
C LYS A 201 42.53 10.86 6.99
N LEU A 202 41.37 10.45 7.51
CA LEU A 202 41.08 9.09 7.91
C LEU A 202 40.61 8.26 6.70
N SER A 203 41.12 7.01 6.62
CA SER A 203 40.70 6.09 5.55
C SER A 203 39.27 5.62 5.74
N ASP A 204 38.49 5.51 4.65
CA ASP A 204 37.15 4.95 4.62
C ASP A 204 37.08 3.55 3.97
N GLU A 205 38.23 2.91 3.72
CA GLU A 205 38.30 1.60 3.05
C GLU A 205 37.54 0.50 3.82
N LYS A 206 37.63 0.53 5.14
CA LYS A 206 36.96 -0.44 6.02
C LYS A 206 35.51 -0.09 6.36
N ILE A 207 34.98 1.00 5.84
CA ILE A 207 33.65 1.51 6.14
C ILE A 207 32.72 1.31 4.94
N PHE A 208 31.65 0.52 5.08
CA PHE A 208 30.59 0.45 4.08
C PHE A 208 29.53 1.52 4.33
N PHE A 209 29.39 2.47 3.39
CA PHE A 209 28.35 3.48 3.44
C PHE A 209 27.08 3.00 2.73
N LEU A 210 26.06 2.68 3.51
CA LEU A 210 24.75 2.20 3.04
C LEU A 210 23.74 3.34 3.15
N GLY A 211 23.45 3.97 2.02
CA GLY A 211 22.67 5.20 1.96
C GLY A 211 21.16 4.96 1.85
N LEU A 212 20.37 5.68 2.62
CA LEU A 212 18.91 5.71 2.49
C LEU A 212 18.48 6.83 1.54
N PHE A 213 17.51 6.55 0.63
CA PHE A 213 16.80 7.61 -0.07
C PHE A 213 16.07 8.48 0.95
N CYS A 214 16.09 9.80 0.75
CA CYS A 214 15.53 10.72 1.72
C CYS A 214 14.63 11.78 1.06
N ASP A 215 13.36 11.84 1.45
CA ASP A 215 12.43 12.92 1.06
C ASP A 215 12.58 14.12 2.00
N LYS A 216 12.51 13.89 3.31
CA LYS A 216 12.66 14.91 4.36
C LYS A 216 12.81 14.28 5.75
N ILE A 217 13.32 15.08 6.69
CA ILE A 217 13.37 14.78 8.12
C ILE A 217 12.28 15.60 8.81
N LEU A 218 11.57 15.01 9.79
CA LEU A 218 10.51 15.64 10.56
C LEU A 218 11.03 15.96 11.96
N ASN A 219 10.67 17.12 12.54
CA ASN A 219 10.98 17.43 13.92
C ASN A 219 10.14 16.58 14.90
N PHE A 220 10.55 16.48 16.15
CA PHE A 220 9.92 15.62 17.17
C PHE A 220 8.46 15.99 17.50
N ASN A 221 8.03 17.22 17.19
CA ASN A 221 6.63 17.61 17.38
C ASN A 221 5.65 16.76 16.54
N VAL A 222 6.12 16.00 15.56
CA VAL A 222 5.28 15.03 14.83
C VAL A 222 4.80 13.91 15.74
N ILE A 223 5.63 13.41 16.67
CA ILE A 223 5.23 12.39 17.65
C ILE A 223 4.21 13.00 18.61
N ARG A 224 4.50 14.19 19.18
CA ARG A 224 3.57 14.92 20.03
C ARG A 224 2.20 15.13 19.37
N TYR A 225 2.15 15.39 18.05
CA TYR A 225 0.89 15.49 17.32
C TYR A 225 0.07 14.18 17.34
N PHE A 226 0.74 13.03 17.23
CA PHE A 226 0.06 11.74 17.32
C PHE A 226 -0.36 11.44 18.77
N GLU A 227 0.46 11.76 19.75
CA GLU A 227 0.10 11.66 21.17
C GLU A 227 -1.15 12.47 21.47
N ASP A 228 -1.14 13.79 21.27
CA ASP A 228 -2.27 14.69 21.55
C ASP A 228 -3.57 14.32 20.81
N ARG A 229 -3.46 13.55 19.73
CA ARG A 229 -4.60 13.15 18.95
C ARG A 229 -5.20 11.81 19.34
N TYR A 230 -4.40 10.88 19.80
CA TYR A 230 -4.78 9.47 19.95
C TYR A 230 -4.58 8.90 21.34
N ILE A 231 -3.88 9.58 22.23
CA ILE A 231 -3.73 9.18 23.64
C ILE A 231 -5.08 9.27 24.35
N LYS A 232 -5.36 8.34 25.24
CA LYS A 232 -6.50 8.38 26.16
C LYS A 232 -6.04 8.84 27.54
N LYS A 233 -7.01 9.18 28.41
CA LYS A 233 -6.72 9.54 29.82
C LYS A 233 -5.99 8.37 30.50
N ASN A 234 -4.89 8.67 31.17
CA ASN A 234 -4.04 7.71 31.88
C ASN A 234 -3.31 6.70 30.98
N GLU A 235 -2.96 7.08 29.79
CA GLU A 235 -2.10 6.29 28.89
C GLU A 235 -0.84 7.07 28.53
N ASN A 236 0.29 6.38 28.34
CA ASN A 236 1.51 6.92 27.77
C ASN A 236 1.89 6.16 26.49
N LEU A 237 2.44 6.87 25.51
CA LEU A 237 2.98 6.27 24.32
C LEU A 237 4.34 5.63 24.63
N ILE A 238 4.45 4.30 24.47
CA ILE A 238 5.69 3.56 24.76
C ILE A 238 6.43 3.15 23.50
N ASN A 239 5.73 3.11 22.34
CA ASN A 239 6.37 2.80 21.06
C ASN A 239 5.65 3.49 19.90
N PHE A 240 6.45 3.98 18.93
CA PHE A 240 5.98 4.70 17.75
C PHE A 240 6.69 4.23 16.47
N GLU A 241 5.96 3.56 15.59
CA GLU A 241 6.47 3.17 14.28
C GLU A 241 5.88 4.06 13.19
N PHE A 242 6.71 4.78 12.48
CA PHE A 242 6.25 5.58 11.33
C PHE A 242 5.63 4.73 10.22
N ARG A 243 6.13 3.50 10.06
CA ARG A 243 5.70 2.60 8.98
C ARG A 243 5.65 1.16 9.48
N THR A 244 4.44 0.62 9.55
CA THR A 244 4.21 -0.81 9.72
C THR A 244 3.44 -1.35 8.53
N LYS A 245 3.77 -2.56 8.07
CA LYS A 245 3.03 -3.23 7.00
C LYS A 245 1.81 -3.99 7.51
N GLU A 246 1.65 -4.08 8.80
CA GLU A 246 0.47 -4.64 9.43
C GLU A 246 -0.80 -4.00 8.84
N LYS A 247 -1.83 -4.80 8.65
CA LYS A 247 -3.17 -4.41 8.16
C LYS A 247 -3.30 -4.04 6.68
N HIS A 248 -2.32 -3.35 6.04
CA HIS A 248 -2.48 -2.89 4.65
C HIS A 248 -1.22 -3.02 3.78
N GLY A 249 -0.17 -3.65 4.30
CA GLY A 249 1.08 -3.83 3.57
C GLY A 249 1.84 -2.54 3.26
N TRP A 250 2.71 -2.61 2.28
CA TRP A 250 3.47 -1.46 1.80
C TRP A 250 2.56 -0.40 1.14
N PRO A 251 2.77 0.90 1.35
CA PRO A 251 3.92 1.57 1.97
C PRO A 251 3.88 1.70 3.50
N GLY A 252 2.92 1.10 4.16
CA GLY A 252 2.84 1.02 5.62
C GLY A 252 2.10 2.17 6.30
N ASN A 253 1.31 1.82 7.32
CA ASN A 253 0.60 2.71 8.23
C ASN A 253 1.49 3.16 9.39
N THR A 254 0.99 4.03 10.28
CA THR A 254 1.69 4.41 11.52
C THR A 254 1.14 3.58 12.68
N LYS A 255 2.02 2.96 13.49
CA LYS A 255 1.65 2.17 14.66
C LYS A 255 2.01 2.90 15.94
N LEU A 256 1.07 2.94 16.87
CA LEU A 256 1.24 3.48 18.22
C LEU A 256 0.98 2.37 19.22
N CYS A 257 1.89 2.18 20.17
CA CYS A 257 1.70 1.24 21.27
C CYS A 257 1.70 2.02 22.60
N PHE A 258 0.72 1.74 23.45
CA PHE A 258 0.53 2.41 24.72
C PHE A 258 0.84 1.46 25.89
N ASP A 259 1.22 2.03 27.03
CA ASP A 259 1.50 1.29 28.28
C ASP A 259 0.29 0.48 28.81
N SER A 260 -0.91 0.89 28.45
CA SER A 260 -2.17 0.14 28.67
C SER A 260 -2.27 -1.18 27.88
N GLY A 261 -1.29 -1.50 27.02
CA GLY A 261 -1.33 -2.63 26.08
C GLY A 261 -2.16 -2.36 24.82
N ARG A 262 -2.76 -1.18 24.69
CA ARG A 262 -3.49 -0.79 23.49
C ARG A 262 -2.53 -0.51 22.32
N VAL A 263 -2.84 -1.12 21.17
CA VAL A 263 -2.16 -0.87 19.90
C VAL A 263 -3.10 -0.17 18.93
N LEU A 264 -2.65 0.88 18.27
CA LEU A 264 -3.43 1.64 17.30
C LEU A 264 -2.68 1.76 15.97
N ILE A 265 -3.30 1.29 14.90
CA ILE A 265 -2.81 1.46 13.53
C ILE A 265 -3.51 2.66 12.90
N VAL A 266 -2.76 3.72 12.64
CA VAL A 266 -3.25 4.97 12.03
C VAL A 266 -2.91 4.98 10.56
N ASP A 267 -3.91 5.27 9.71
CA ASP A 267 -3.75 5.31 8.26
C ASP A 267 -2.59 6.24 7.83
N LYS A 268 -1.81 5.78 6.86
CA LYS A 268 -0.67 6.51 6.26
C LYS A 268 -1.02 7.92 5.80
N ASP A 269 -2.27 8.15 5.40
CA ASP A 269 -2.74 9.44 4.91
C ASP A 269 -2.63 10.55 5.97
N VAL A 270 -2.78 10.19 7.25
CA VAL A 270 -2.57 11.16 8.34
C VAL A 270 -1.13 11.65 8.31
N ARG A 271 -0.15 10.74 8.31
CA ARG A 271 1.28 11.08 8.26
C ARG A 271 1.65 11.86 6.99
N VAL A 272 1.13 11.46 5.83
CA VAL A 272 1.37 12.15 4.56
C VAL A 272 0.85 13.58 4.57
N LYS A 273 -0.34 13.82 5.15
CA LYS A 273 -0.96 15.17 5.23
C LYS A 273 -0.21 16.11 6.17
N ILE A 274 0.37 15.58 7.27
CA ILE A 274 1.03 16.42 8.28
C ILE A 274 2.53 16.61 8.05
N LYS A 275 3.20 15.78 7.24
CA LYS A 275 4.65 15.80 7.07
C LYS A 275 5.24 17.16 6.69
N ASN A 276 4.50 18.00 5.97
CA ASN A 276 4.97 19.32 5.56
C ASN A 276 4.96 20.36 6.69
N TYR A 277 4.19 20.12 7.76
CA TYR A 277 4.21 21.01 8.94
C TYR A 277 5.43 20.73 9.83
N PHE A 278 5.83 19.47 9.92
CA PHE A 278 6.88 19.05 10.84
C PHE A 278 8.25 18.85 10.16
N GLN A 279 8.38 19.06 8.85
CA GLN A 279 9.69 18.95 8.19
C GLN A 279 10.68 20.00 8.71
N LEU A 280 11.96 19.65 8.78
CA LEU A 280 13.01 20.61 9.07
C LEU A 280 13.11 21.64 7.95
N ASN A 281 13.33 22.91 8.32
CA ASN A 281 13.47 23.98 7.33
C ASN A 281 14.65 23.71 6.36
N ARG A 282 15.74 23.13 6.88
CA ARG A 282 16.90 22.71 6.07
C ARG A 282 16.52 21.77 4.90
N CYS A 283 15.50 20.92 5.05
CA CYS A 283 15.08 20.00 4.00
C CYS A 283 14.47 20.69 2.76
N LEU A 284 14.01 21.94 2.87
CA LEU A 284 13.57 22.74 1.72
C LEU A 284 14.72 23.04 0.77
N TYR A 285 15.92 23.15 1.29
CA TYR A 285 17.14 23.56 0.59
C TYR A 285 18.10 22.39 0.31
N CYS A 286 17.59 21.16 0.40
CA CYS A 286 18.41 19.97 0.25
C CYS A 286 18.79 19.69 -1.20
N LEU A 287 20.09 19.80 -1.50
CA LEU A 287 20.70 19.43 -2.77
C LEU A 287 21.13 17.97 -2.83
N ASN A 288 21.41 17.37 -1.68
CA ASN A 288 22.06 16.07 -1.57
C ASN A 288 21.18 14.91 -2.08
N GLY A 289 20.10 15.26 -2.75
CA GLY A 289 19.33 14.36 -3.56
C GLY A 289 18.62 13.26 -2.80
N LYS A 290 17.44 12.97 -3.25
CA LYS A 290 16.64 11.84 -2.72
C LYS A 290 17.39 10.51 -2.78
N LEU A 291 18.29 10.34 -3.76
CA LEU A 291 18.91 9.06 -4.08
C LEU A 291 20.23 8.81 -3.34
N ASN A 292 20.60 9.66 -2.39
CA ASN A 292 21.78 9.52 -1.54
C ASN A 292 23.11 9.28 -2.30
N PRO A 293 23.66 10.32 -2.92
CA PRO A 293 24.91 10.19 -3.67
C PRO A 293 26.15 9.94 -2.83
N MET A 294 26.07 10.00 -1.48
CA MET A 294 27.22 9.86 -0.57
C MET A 294 27.55 8.40 -0.22
N ALA A 295 26.75 7.46 -0.62
CA ALA A 295 26.88 6.05 -0.24
C ALA A 295 27.74 5.22 -1.21
N ASP A 296 28.16 4.02 -0.80
CA ASP A 296 28.66 2.97 -1.67
C ASP A 296 27.50 2.27 -2.39
N ILE A 297 26.40 2.03 -1.66
CA ILE A 297 25.13 1.51 -2.18
C ILE A 297 24.00 2.35 -1.61
N SER A 298 23.09 2.81 -2.48
CA SER A 298 21.92 3.59 -2.07
C SER A 298 20.64 2.77 -2.20
N PHE A 299 19.77 2.87 -1.20
CA PHE A 299 18.55 2.09 -1.09
C PHE A 299 17.33 2.98 -0.83
N GLY A 300 16.21 2.64 -1.42
CA GLY A 300 14.95 3.33 -1.17
C GLY A 300 13.72 2.51 -1.54
N ASP A 301 12.55 3.06 -1.32
CA ASP A 301 11.31 2.46 -1.78
C ASP A 301 11.30 2.36 -3.31
N CYS A 302 10.91 1.22 -3.87
CA CYS A 302 10.64 1.10 -5.29
C CYS A 302 9.25 1.69 -5.56
N LEU A 303 9.21 2.87 -6.20
CA LEU A 303 7.98 3.56 -6.59
C LEU A 303 7.64 3.38 -8.07
N ILE A 304 8.34 2.50 -8.77
CA ILE A 304 8.07 2.14 -10.16
C ILE A 304 6.75 1.36 -10.19
N LYS A 305 5.75 1.87 -10.88
CA LYS A 305 4.38 1.34 -10.83
C LYS A 305 4.27 -0.14 -11.23
N LYS A 306 5.01 -0.56 -12.25
CA LYS A 306 5.06 -1.96 -12.71
C LYS A 306 5.72 -2.91 -11.70
N GLU A 307 6.54 -2.39 -10.80
CA GLU A 307 7.28 -3.13 -9.78
C GLU A 307 6.59 -3.13 -8.40
N PHE A 308 5.30 -2.75 -8.36
CA PHE A 308 4.55 -2.72 -7.11
C PHE A 308 4.49 -4.11 -6.47
N SER A 309 4.76 -4.15 -5.17
CA SER A 309 4.59 -5.34 -4.33
C SER A 309 4.01 -4.92 -2.98
N ILE A 310 2.97 -5.60 -2.53
CA ILE A 310 2.32 -5.32 -1.25
C ILE A 310 3.26 -5.55 -0.05
N ASN A 311 4.22 -6.46 -0.19
CA ASN A 311 5.27 -6.70 0.80
C ASN A 311 6.46 -5.72 0.65
N GLY A 312 6.39 -4.81 -0.34
CA GLY A 312 7.43 -3.84 -0.65
C GLY A 312 8.59 -4.42 -1.49
N LYS A 313 9.13 -3.58 -2.36
CA LYS A 313 10.41 -3.77 -3.06
C LYS A 313 11.29 -2.55 -2.80
N SER A 314 12.59 -2.72 -2.91
CA SER A 314 13.58 -1.64 -2.80
C SER A 314 14.17 -1.31 -4.16
N SER A 315 14.38 -0.03 -4.45
CA SER A 315 15.32 0.41 -5.46
C SER A 315 16.73 0.39 -4.87
N VAL A 316 17.69 -0.14 -5.61
CA VAL A 316 19.11 -0.27 -5.22
C VAL A 316 19.96 0.42 -6.29
N ILE A 317 20.86 1.29 -5.87
CA ILE A 317 21.81 1.98 -6.78
C ILE A 317 23.21 1.69 -6.28
N ILE A 318 24.00 1.02 -7.08
CA ILE A 318 25.42 0.75 -6.83
C ILE A 318 26.22 1.96 -7.29
N ARG A 319 27.08 2.52 -6.42
CA ARG A 319 27.78 3.77 -6.69
C ARG A 319 29.30 3.67 -6.74
N THR A 320 29.87 2.69 -6.03
CA THR A 320 31.32 2.46 -5.98
C THR A 320 31.66 1.01 -6.27
N GLU A 321 32.88 0.71 -6.68
CA GLU A 321 33.36 -0.66 -6.89
C GLU A 321 33.31 -1.47 -5.60
N LYS A 322 33.63 -0.87 -4.44
CA LYS A 322 33.48 -1.47 -3.12
C LYS A 322 32.03 -1.89 -2.86
N GLY A 323 31.07 -1.00 -3.19
CA GLY A 323 29.63 -1.30 -3.08
C GLY A 323 29.20 -2.41 -4.05
N LYS A 324 29.76 -2.43 -5.27
CA LYS A 324 29.48 -3.47 -6.27
C LYS A 324 29.92 -4.85 -5.78
N GLN A 325 31.15 -4.98 -5.37
CA GLN A 325 31.71 -6.23 -4.83
C GLN A 325 30.92 -6.73 -3.60
N LEU A 326 30.51 -5.82 -2.71
CA LEU A 326 29.67 -6.17 -1.56
C LEU A 326 28.31 -6.70 -2.01
N PHE A 327 27.64 -6.04 -2.93
CA PHE A 327 26.28 -6.42 -3.36
C PHE A 327 26.30 -7.74 -4.16
N GLU A 328 27.25 -7.93 -5.06
CA GLU A 328 27.38 -9.14 -5.89
C GLU A 328 27.64 -10.38 -5.03
N ARG A 329 28.53 -10.31 -4.03
CA ARG A 329 28.76 -11.43 -3.10
C ARG A 329 27.50 -11.86 -2.35
N HIS A 330 26.60 -10.92 -2.05
CA HIS A 330 25.38 -11.17 -1.28
C HIS A 330 24.11 -11.21 -2.12
N MET A 331 24.22 -11.18 -3.45
CA MET A 331 23.06 -11.15 -4.36
C MET A 331 22.17 -12.39 -4.20
N HIS A 332 22.71 -13.51 -3.80
CA HIS A 332 21.99 -14.75 -3.53
C HIS A 332 20.92 -14.62 -2.42
N LEU A 333 21.03 -13.62 -1.53
CA LEU A 333 20.06 -13.31 -0.46
C LEU A 333 18.78 -12.66 -0.98
N PHE A 334 18.77 -12.19 -2.23
CA PHE A 334 17.75 -11.32 -2.77
C PHE A 334 17.17 -11.88 -4.06
N ASN A 335 15.91 -11.54 -4.33
CA ASN A 335 15.37 -11.53 -5.68
C ASN A 335 15.70 -10.17 -6.31
N VAL A 336 16.49 -10.18 -7.38
CA VAL A 336 17.07 -8.98 -8.01
C VAL A 336 16.66 -8.91 -9.46
N SER A 337 16.26 -7.72 -9.90
CA SER A 337 16.01 -7.40 -11.32
C SER A 337 16.77 -6.13 -11.70
N LYS A 338 17.54 -6.17 -12.79
CA LYS A 338 18.24 -4.98 -13.30
C LYS A 338 17.22 -3.94 -13.75
N GLU A 339 17.44 -2.67 -13.40
CA GLU A 339 16.50 -1.59 -13.74
C GLU A 339 17.22 -0.35 -14.24
N ASN A 340 16.56 0.40 -15.13
CA ASN A 340 17.11 1.66 -15.63
C ASN A 340 17.03 2.75 -14.56
N ILE A 341 18.14 3.45 -14.33
CA ILE A 341 18.25 4.54 -13.37
C ILE A 341 17.24 5.67 -13.64
N GLU A 342 16.91 5.95 -14.91
CA GLU A 342 15.95 6.99 -15.26
C GLU A 342 14.54 6.64 -14.77
N LYS A 343 14.15 5.36 -14.79
CA LYS A 343 12.85 4.93 -14.22
C LYS A 343 12.84 5.10 -12.70
N ILE A 344 13.97 4.83 -12.03
CA ILE A 344 14.09 5.09 -10.59
C ILE A 344 13.97 6.58 -10.32
N ARG A 345 14.68 7.44 -11.07
CA ARG A 345 14.61 8.91 -10.98
C ARG A 345 13.19 9.44 -11.19
N GLU A 346 12.53 9.00 -12.25
CA GLU A 346 11.15 9.37 -12.56
C GLU A 346 10.20 8.97 -11.44
N SER A 347 10.29 7.73 -10.97
CA SER A 347 9.44 7.19 -9.91
C SER A 347 9.58 7.98 -8.61
N GLN A 348 10.77 8.49 -8.30
CA GLN A 348 11.04 9.34 -7.13
C GLN A 348 10.65 10.82 -7.35
N GLY A 349 10.14 11.18 -8.51
CA GLY A 349 9.70 12.54 -8.87
C GLY A 349 10.87 13.54 -9.06
N LEU A 350 12.07 13.07 -9.39
CA LEU A 350 13.24 13.92 -9.56
C LEU A 350 13.21 14.73 -10.85
N LEU A 351 12.60 14.20 -11.90
CA LEU A 351 12.44 14.91 -13.19
C LEU A 351 11.46 16.09 -13.09
N ALA A 352 10.58 16.11 -12.07
CA ALA A 352 9.60 17.17 -11.84
C ALA A 352 10.09 18.25 -10.83
N LYS A 353 11.28 18.11 -10.24
CA LYS A 353 11.76 19.01 -9.18
C LYS A 353 12.49 20.24 -9.71
N LYS A 354 11.88 21.01 -10.56
CA LYS A 354 12.25 22.41 -10.83
C LYS A 354 12.22 23.26 -9.54
N ASP A 355 11.32 22.92 -8.60
CA ASP A 355 11.09 23.69 -7.38
C ASP A 355 12.31 23.80 -6.44
N THR A 356 13.15 22.77 -6.34
CA THR A 356 14.32 22.79 -5.42
C THR A 356 15.40 23.76 -5.90
N LEU A 357 15.64 23.83 -7.23
CA LEU A 357 16.54 24.81 -7.84
C LEU A 357 16.03 26.23 -7.65
N GLU A 358 14.73 26.43 -7.69
CA GLU A 358 14.09 27.73 -7.48
C GLU A 358 14.18 28.20 -6.03
N TYR A 359 14.04 27.30 -5.06
CA TYR A 359 14.28 27.60 -3.64
C TYR A 359 15.72 28.05 -3.41
N MET A 360 16.68 27.41 -4.07
CA MET A 360 18.08 27.75 -3.99
C MET A 360 18.38 29.13 -4.58
N LYS A 361 17.79 29.49 -5.72
CA LYS A 361 17.92 30.81 -6.34
C LYS A 361 17.44 31.92 -5.40
N ILE A 362 16.40 31.69 -4.61
CA ILE A 362 15.91 32.65 -3.60
C ILE A 362 16.89 32.76 -2.42
N PHE A 363 17.54 31.67 -2.01
CA PHE A 363 18.54 31.67 -0.95
C PHE A 363 19.84 32.34 -1.35
N THR A 364 20.31 32.12 -2.59
CA THR A 364 21.49 32.78 -3.16
C THR A 364 21.29 34.30 -3.27
N ARG A 365 20.11 34.76 -3.67
CA ARG A 365 19.73 36.18 -3.71
C ARG A 365 19.73 36.85 -2.31
N LYS A 366 19.64 36.07 -1.21
CA LYS A 366 19.67 36.55 0.18
C LYS A 366 21.04 36.40 0.84
N ASN A 367 22.15 36.28 0.06
CA ASN A 367 23.53 36.16 0.53
C ASN A 367 23.78 34.99 1.52
N ILE A 368 23.02 33.90 1.41
CA ILE A 368 23.26 32.72 2.22
C ILE A 368 24.04 31.72 1.38
N ILE A 369 25.27 31.59 1.66
CA ILE A 369 26.37 30.75 1.16
C ILE A 369 25.93 29.62 0.19
N TYR A 370 25.92 29.92 -1.11
CA TYR A 370 25.97 28.95 -2.21
C TYR A 370 26.81 29.50 -3.34
N ARG A 371 27.71 28.68 -3.90
CA ARG A 371 28.37 29.03 -5.16
C ARG A 371 27.30 29.16 -6.25
N ASP A 372 27.46 30.14 -7.08
CA ASP A 372 26.53 30.52 -8.13
C ASP A 372 26.38 29.39 -9.18
N LEU A 373 25.33 28.60 -9.05
CA LEU A 373 24.90 27.58 -10.03
C LEU A 373 24.04 28.20 -11.14
N SER A 374 23.84 29.53 -11.12
CA SER A 374 22.86 30.24 -11.94
C SER A 374 23.29 30.59 -13.35
N LYS A 375 24.53 30.29 -13.77
CA LYS A 375 25.06 30.84 -15.04
C LYS A 375 24.46 30.27 -16.33
N ASN A 376 23.66 29.18 -16.28
CA ASN A 376 23.22 28.49 -17.51
C ASN A 376 21.71 28.22 -17.66
N ASP A 377 20.80 28.85 -16.91
CA ASP A 377 19.37 28.49 -17.05
C ASP A 377 18.45 29.70 -17.23
N LYS A 378 17.76 29.76 -18.40
CA LYS A 378 16.68 30.70 -18.67
C LYS A 378 15.45 30.32 -17.83
N SER A 379 15.10 31.16 -16.87
CA SER A 379 14.14 30.91 -15.80
C SER A 379 12.66 30.98 -16.21
N GLU A 380 11.88 29.95 -15.85
CA GLU A 380 10.43 30.11 -15.66
C GLU A 380 10.14 30.80 -14.30
N LYS A 381 9.02 31.51 -14.18
CA LYS A 381 8.62 32.27 -12.97
C LYS A 381 8.42 31.34 -11.77
N VAL A 382 9.11 31.62 -10.67
CA VAL A 382 8.99 30.93 -9.38
C VAL A 382 7.61 31.16 -8.76
N ASN A 383 6.95 30.11 -8.28
CA ASN A 383 5.69 30.26 -7.56
C ASN A 383 5.96 30.61 -6.07
N GLU A 384 6.31 31.85 -5.80
CA GLU A 384 6.61 32.38 -4.45
C GLU A 384 5.50 32.12 -3.42
N LYS A 385 4.24 32.11 -3.85
CA LYS A 385 3.09 31.82 -2.96
C LYS A 385 3.15 30.44 -2.34
N ASN A 386 3.59 29.42 -3.09
CA ASN A 386 3.78 28.06 -2.57
C ASN A 386 4.93 27.99 -1.55
N ILE A 387 6.00 28.72 -1.79
CA ILE A 387 7.16 28.79 -0.90
C ILE A 387 6.75 29.40 0.44
N ILE A 388 6.14 30.55 0.41
CA ILE A 388 5.65 31.25 1.62
C ILE A 388 4.69 30.37 2.41
N ARG A 389 3.80 29.65 1.72
CA ARG A 389 2.88 28.71 2.37
C ARG A 389 3.60 27.57 3.09
N LEU A 390 4.59 26.95 2.45
CA LEU A 390 5.37 25.87 3.06
C LEU A 390 6.17 26.35 4.26
N GLN A 391 6.80 27.55 4.17
CA GLN A 391 7.51 28.15 5.31
C GLN A 391 6.56 28.43 6.48
N LYS A 392 5.34 28.93 6.23
CA LYS A 392 4.31 29.10 7.29
C LYS A 392 3.95 27.77 7.94
N HIS A 393 3.76 26.71 7.16
CA HIS A 393 3.48 25.37 7.70
C HIS A 393 4.61 24.89 8.62
N ILE A 394 5.87 25.06 8.22
CA ILE A 394 7.03 24.69 9.03
C ILE A 394 7.07 25.48 10.34
N ILE A 395 6.85 26.80 10.31
CA ILE A 395 6.81 27.65 11.50
C ILE A 395 5.69 27.18 12.47
N TRP A 396 4.52 26.83 11.97
CA TRP A 396 3.42 26.29 12.82
C TRP A 396 3.80 24.96 13.44
N GLY A 397 4.45 24.07 12.70
CA GLY A 397 4.93 22.79 13.24
C GLY A 397 6.04 22.95 14.28
N GLN A 398 7.00 23.87 14.04
CA GLN A 398 8.08 24.18 14.97
C GLN A 398 7.58 24.79 16.28
N LYS A 399 6.62 25.72 16.20
CA LYS A 399 5.96 26.33 17.36
C LYS A 399 4.91 25.43 18.01
N TYR A 400 4.66 24.28 17.40
CA TYR A 400 3.60 23.35 17.78
C TYR A 400 2.24 24.03 17.95
N ASN A 401 1.89 24.91 17.01
CA ASN A 401 0.58 25.56 17.03
C ASN A 401 -0.50 24.63 16.46
N ILE A 402 -0.98 23.73 17.34
CA ILE A 402 -1.93 22.67 16.96
C ILE A 402 -3.26 23.21 16.44
N HIS A 403 -3.71 24.38 16.92
CA HIS A 403 -4.96 25.00 16.47
C HIS A 403 -4.86 25.39 15.00
N TYR A 404 -3.81 26.09 14.58
CA TYR A 404 -3.59 26.45 13.18
C TYR A 404 -3.39 25.22 12.28
N ILE A 405 -2.68 24.19 12.78
CA ILE A 405 -2.51 22.92 12.04
C ILE A 405 -3.87 22.25 11.84
N LYS A 406 -4.71 22.15 12.90
CA LYS A 406 -6.06 21.57 12.83
C LYS A 406 -6.97 22.36 11.90
N ILE A 407 -6.99 23.69 12.01
CA ILE A 407 -7.79 24.58 11.13
C ILE A 407 -7.34 24.43 9.68
N SER A 408 -6.04 24.46 9.41
CA SER A 408 -5.51 24.30 8.04
C SER A 408 -5.86 22.94 7.44
N LEU A 409 -5.75 21.85 8.21
CA LEU A 409 -6.16 20.51 7.78
C LEU A 409 -7.68 20.41 7.57
N TYR A 410 -8.47 21.08 8.40
CA TYR A 410 -9.92 21.15 8.25
C TYR A 410 -10.31 21.92 6.98
N LEU A 411 -9.70 23.10 6.74
CA LEU A 411 -9.93 23.87 5.50
C LEU A 411 -9.51 23.10 4.25
N LEU A 412 -8.42 22.33 4.30
CA LEU A 412 -8.03 21.44 3.20
C LEU A 412 -9.05 20.32 2.96
N LYS A 413 -9.62 19.76 4.04
CA LYS A 413 -10.73 18.79 3.94
C LYS A 413 -11.99 19.44 3.37
N LEU A 414 -12.36 20.64 3.84
CA LEU A 414 -13.50 21.40 3.32
C LEU A 414 -13.30 21.73 1.85
N ALA A 415 -12.15 22.25 1.46
CA ALA A 415 -11.85 22.54 0.06
C ALA A 415 -11.94 21.30 -0.84
N ALA A 416 -11.41 20.15 -0.37
CA ALA A 416 -11.53 18.86 -1.06
C ALA A 416 -13.00 18.39 -1.11
N TYR A 417 -13.76 18.60 -0.03
CA TYR A 417 -15.18 18.27 0.05
C TYR A 417 -16.02 19.15 -0.89
N PHE A 418 -15.81 20.49 -0.89
CA PHE A 418 -16.48 21.40 -1.81
C PHE A 418 -16.12 21.11 -3.28
N LYS A 419 -14.85 20.80 -3.57
CA LYS A 419 -14.45 20.34 -4.91
C LYS A 419 -15.20 19.06 -5.29
N LYS A 420 -15.30 18.10 -4.38
CA LYS A 420 -16.03 16.84 -4.59
C LYS A 420 -17.54 17.08 -4.72
N LEU A 421 -18.14 17.97 -3.89
CA LEU A 421 -19.54 18.36 -4.01
C LEU A 421 -19.83 19.06 -5.35
N LYS A 422 -18.95 19.95 -5.81
CA LYS A 422 -19.08 20.60 -7.12
C LYS A 422 -18.99 19.57 -8.25
N GLU A 423 -18.06 18.61 -8.16
CA GLU A 423 -17.96 17.51 -9.14
C GLU A 423 -19.18 16.59 -9.10
N ILE A 424 -19.69 16.24 -7.91
CA ILE A 424 -20.89 15.41 -7.72
C ILE A 424 -22.14 16.16 -8.15
N GLY A 425 -22.28 17.45 -7.77
CA GLY A 425 -23.41 18.29 -8.17
C GLY A 425 -23.51 18.46 -9.68
N LEU A 426 -22.39 18.78 -10.33
CA LEU A 426 -22.31 18.87 -11.79
C LEU A 426 -22.61 17.52 -12.46
N ALA A 427 -22.03 16.44 -11.95
CA ALA A 427 -22.30 15.08 -12.43
C ALA A 427 -23.77 14.68 -12.22
N GLY A 428 -24.39 15.06 -11.10
CA GLY A 428 -25.80 14.84 -10.81
C GLY A 428 -26.73 15.60 -11.77
N ILE A 429 -26.43 16.87 -12.06
CA ILE A 429 -27.18 17.68 -13.04
C ILE A 429 -27.08 17.06 -14.44
N ILE A 430 -25.87 16.69 -14.86
CA ILE A 430 -25.61 16.05 -16.15
C ILE A 430 -26.34 14.72 -16.24
N LEU A 431 -26.29 13.91 -15.18
CA LEU A 431 -27.01 12.64 -15.10
C LEU A 431 -28.53 12.86 -15.18
N GLY A 432 -29.06 13.85 -14.43
CA GLY A 432 -30.48 14.19 -14.46
C GLY A 432 -30.93 14.63 -15.85
N ILE A 433 -30.21 15.52 -16.51
CA ILE A 433 -30.50 15.94 -17.90
C ILE A 433 -30.44 14.75 -18.84
N THR A 434 -29.42 13.88 -18.69
CA THR A 434 -29.26 12.69 -19.55
C THR A 434 -30.46 11.74 -19.37
N ILE A 435 -30.86 11.49 -18.13
CA ILE A 435 -32.00 10.61 -17.81
C ILE A 435 -33.30 11.15 -18.39
N VAL A 436 -33.58 12.46 -18.19
CA VAL A 436 -34.75 13.11 -18.73
C VAL A 436 -34.74 13.02 -20.27
N ARG A 437 -33.62 13.37 -20.89
CA ARG A 437 -33.47 13.29 -22.36
C ARG A 437 -33.68 11.88 -22.90
N ASP A 438 -33.06 10.86 -22.27
CA ASP A 438 -33.11 9.49 -22.78
C ASP A 438 -34.50 8.84 -22.57
N ASN A 439 -35.31 9.33 -21.62
CA ASN A 439 -36.67 8.88 -21.41
C ASN A 439 -37.72 9.67 -22.26
N MET A 440 -37.50 10.96 -22.51
CA MET A 440 -38.39 11.77 -23.35
C MET A 440 -38.16 11.56 -24.84
N PHE A 441 -36.92 11.23 -25.25
CA PHE A 441 -36.57 11.06 -26.67
C PHE A 441 -35.74 9.78 -26.89
N PRO A 442 -36.29 8.59 -26.64
CA PRO A 442 -35.53 7.35 -26.64
C PRO A 442 -34.88 7.02 -27.99
N GLU A 443 -35.51 7.35 -29.10
CA GLU A 443 -34.97 7.02 -30.42
C GLU A 443 -33.91 8.00 -30.95
N LYS A 444 -34.03 9.31 -30.62
CA LYS A 444 -33.05 10.32 -31.05
C LYS A 444 -31.74 10.28 -30.29
N ASN A 445 -31.70 9.59 -29.18
CA ASN A 445 -30.57 9.61 -28.25
C ASN A 445 -29.80 8.30 -28.17
N LYS A 446 -30.17 7.27 -28.96
CA LYS A 446 -29.36 6.08 -29.10
C LYS A 446 -28.07 6.45 -29.87
N GLU A 447 -26.92 6.11 -29.26
CA GLU A 447 -25.64 6.17 -30.01
C GLU A 447 -25.75 5.20 -31.20
N LYS A 448 -25.10 5.54 -32.34
CA LYS A 448 -25.11 4.65 -33.53
C LYS A 448 -24.67 3.27 -33.09
N SER A 449 -25.61 2.32 -33.07
CA SER A 449 -25.34 0.93 -32.80
C SER A 449 -24.84 0.28 -34.08
N PHE A 450 -23.74 -0.42 -33.99
CA PHE A 450 -23.28 -1.32 -35.06
C PHE A 450 -24.32 -2.42 -35.28
N SER A 451 -24.38 -2.97 -36.50
CA SER A 451 -25.22 -4.14 -36.79
C SER A 451 -24.75 -5.33 -35.90
N SER A 452 -25.64 -6.30 -35.67
CA SER A 452 -25.28 -7.48 -34.84
C SER A 452 -24.06 -8.25 -35.37
N LYS A 453 -23.80 -8.18 -36.69
CA LYS A 453 -22.64 -8.81 -37.34
C LYS A 453 -21.31 -8.10 -37.08
N GLU A 454 -21.33 -6.82 -36.62
CA GLU A 454 -20.13 -6.01 -36.37
C GLU A 454 -19.80 -5.91 -34.87
N ARG A 455 -20.55 -6.57 -33.99
CA ARG A 455 -20.35 -6.56 -32.54
C ARG A 455 -19.51 -7.73 -32.09
N ASP A 456 -18.22 -7.51 -31.87
CA ASP A 456 -17.26 -8.54 -31.51
C ASP A 456 -16.72 -8.44 -30.08
N ASN A 457 -17.21 -7.49 -29.29
CA ASN A 457 -16.70 -7.24 -27.96
C ASN A 457 -17.66 -7.72 -26.87
N ILE A 458 -17.09 -8.21 -25.78
CA ILE A 458 -17.77 -8.47 -24.52
C ILE A 458 -17.17 -7.53 -23.47
N ILE A 459 -18.03 -6.81 -22.78
CA ILE A 459 -17.63 -5.92 -21.68
C ILE A 459 -17.91 -6.60 -20.35
N VAL A 460 -16.89 -6.74 -19.51
CA VAL A 460 -17.02 -7.23 -18.14
C VAL A 460 -16.72 -6.08 -17.18
N VAL A 461 -17.58 -5.86 -16.18
CA VAL A 461 -17.41 -4.84 -15.12
C VAL A 461 -17.49 -5.47 -13.75
N GLY A 462 -16.88 -4.80 -12.76
CA GLY A 462 -16.86 -5.28 -11.37
C GLY A 462 -15.81 -6.34 -11.07
N GLY A 463 -14.93 -6.65 -12.05
CA GLY A 463 -13.78 -7.50 -11.83
C GLY A 463 -12.74 -6.83 -10.93
N GLU A 464 -12.04 -7.63 -10.12
CA GLU A 464 -11.00 -7.17 -9.20
C GLU A 464 -9.91 -8.24 -9.06
N PHE A 465 -8.67 -7.83 -8.71
CA PHE A 465 -7.52 -8.74 -8.63
C PHE A 465 -6.87 -8.82 -7.25
N LEU A 466 -7.09 -7.84 -6.37
CA LEU A 466 -6.53 -7.85 -5.01
C LEU A 466 -7.32 -8.72 -4.04
N ASN A 467 -8.64 -8.72 -4.16
CA ASN A 467 -9.52 -9.59 -3.39
C ASN A 467 -9.58 -10.96 -4.06
N LYS A 468 -9.10 -12.00 -3.40
CA LYS A 468 -8.97 -13.35 -4.00
C LYS A 468 -10.31 -13.93 -4.45
N GLY A 469 -11.40 -13.62 -3.75
CA GLY A 469 -12.74 -14.05 -4.17
C GLY A 469 -13.22 -13.34 -5.44
N ALA A 470 -13.01 -12.02 -5.54
CA ALA A 470 -13.35 -11.28 -6.74
C ALA A 470 -12.43 -11.66 -7.92
N GLN A 471 -11.16 -11.97 -7.64
CA GLN A 471 -10.23 -12.53 -8.61
C GLN A 471 -10.73 -13.87 -9.15
N ALA A 472 -11.18 -14.79 -8.29
CA ALA A 472 -11.74 -16.08 -8.70
C ALA A 472 -12.98 -15.91 -9.60
N MET A 473 -13.92 -15.01 -9.22
CA MET A 473 -15.09 -14.69 -10.07
C MET A 473 -14.66 -14.14 -11.43
N THR A 474 -13.65 -13.27 -11.46
CA THR A 474 -13.09 -12.70 -12.68
C THR A 474 -12.53 -13.78 -13.60
N LEU A 475 -11.63 -14.64 -13.06
CA LEU A 475 -10.96 -15.70 -13.83
C LEU A 475 -11.97 -16.75 -14.32
N THR A 476 -12.93 -17.15 -13.49
CA THR A 476 -14.03 -18.07 -13.89
C THR A 476 -14.85 -17.46 -15.01
N THR A 477 -15.19 -16.17 -14.93
CA THR A 477 -15.97 -15.50 -15.97
C THR A 477 -15.24 -15.49 -17.31
N VAL A 478 -13.96 -15.13 -17.31
CA VAL A 478 -13.16 -15.10 -18.55
C VAL A 478 -13.02 -16.47 -19.16
N ASP A 479 -12.68 -17.50 -18.36
CA ASP A 479 -12.54 -18.88 -18.85
C ASP A 479 -13.86 -19.38 -19.48
N GLN A 480 -14.98 -19.18 -18.80
CA GLN A 480 -16.30 -19.62 -19.27
C GLN A 480 -16.76 -18.88 -20.55
N LEU A 481 -16.45 -17.58 -20.66
CA LEU A 481 -16.74 -16.82 -21.86
C LEU A 481 -15.88 -17.29 -23.05
N ARG A 482 -14.60 -17.59 -22.84
CA ARG A 482 -13.71 -18.11 -23.90
C ARG A 482 -14.15 -19.46 -24.40
N ARG A 483 -14.61 -20.35 -23.53
CA ARG A 483 -15.13 -21.69 -23.92
C ARG A 483 -16.35 -21.61 -24.83
N ARG A 484 -17.24 -20.61 -24.63
CA ARG A 484 -18.49 -20.48 -25.41
C ARG A 484 -18.40 -19.51 -26.57
N LEU A 485 -17.61 -18.47 -26.41
CA LEU A 485 -17.48 -17.36 -27.33
C LEU A 485 -15.99 -17.10 -27.68
N PRO A 486 -15.29 -18.10 -28.25
CA PRO A 486 -13.82 -18.05 -28.45
C PRO A 486 -13.37 -16.86 -29.33
N ASN A 487 -14.20 -16.47 -30.31
CA ASN A 487 -13.88 -15.45 -31.29
C ASN A 487 -14.21 -14.01 -30.80
N LYS A 488 -14.80 -13.82 -29.60
CA LYS A 488 -15.14 -12.49 -29.08
C LYS A 488 -13.99 -11.88 -28.32
N ASN A 489 -13.79 -10.57 -28.44
CA ASN A 489 -12.81 -9.85 -27.64
C ASN A 489 -13.39 -9.55 -26.25
N ILE A 490 -12.66 -9.88 -25.19
CA ILE A 490 -13.07 -9.62 -23.81
C ILE A 490 -12.35 -8.36 -23.30
N TYR A 491 -13.14 -7.37 -22.90
CA TYR A 491 -12.67 -6.13 -22.29
C TYR A 491 -13.19 -6.02 -20.86
N MET A 492 -12.29 -5.82 -19.91
CA MET A 492 -12.63 -5.61 -18.52
C MET A 492 -12.51 -4.13 -18.18
N LEU A 493 -13.62 -3.49 -17.79
CA LEU A 493 -13.63 -2.11 -17.34
C LEU A 493 -13.51 -2.06 -15.81
N ILE A 494 -12.42 -1.48 -15.31
CA ILE A 494 -12.11 -1.42 -13.88
C ILE A 494 -12.13 0.03 -13.39
N GLU A 495 -12.75 0.26 -12.22
CA GLU A 495 -12.88 1.60 -11.64
C GLU A 495 -11.59 2.10 -11.00
N ASN A 496 -10.79 1.20 -10.44
CA ASN A 496 -9.55 1.51 -9.76
C ASN A 496 -8.35 1.56 -10.71
N ASP A 497 -7.35 2.33 -10.35
CA ASP A 497 -6.08 2.42 -11.09
C ASP A 497 -5.28 1.11 -10.89
N ILE A 498 -5.32 0.25 -11.90
CA ILE A 498 -4.59 -1.04 -11.91
C ILE A 498 -3.09 -0.85 -11.82
N ASP A 499 -2.56 0.23 -12.41
CA ASP A 499 -1.12 0.51 -12.36
C ASP A 499 -0.66 0.74 -10.91
N ARG A 500 -1.58 1.13 -10.00
CA ARG A 500 -1.33 1.20 -8.54
C ARG A 500 -1.41 -0.14 -7.82
N GLN A 501 -2.02 -1.16 -8.46
CA GLN A 501 -2.20 -2.48 -7.87
C GLN A 501 -1.06 -3.45 -8.24
N GLY A 502 -0.11 -3.04 -9.08
CA GLY A 502 1.01 -3.87 -9.51
C GLY A 502 0.63 -5.04 -10.43
N ILE A 503 -0.55 -4.94 -11.06
CA ILE A 503 -1.04 -5.97 -11.95
C ILE A 503 -0.45 -5.75 -13.35
N ASP A 504 0.28 -6.72 -13.85
CA ASP A 504 0.75 -6.70 -15.23
C ASP A 504 -0.40 -7.07 -16.17
N LYS A 505 -0.93 -6.05 -16.88
CA LYS A 505 -2.03 -6.20 -17.83
C LYS A 505 -1.68 -7.09 -19.01
N ASP A 506 -0.41 -7.19 -19.35
CA ASP A 506 0.08 -7.94 -20.51
C ASP A 506 0.11 -9.44 -20.25
N THR A 507 -0.03 -9.87 -19.00
CA THR A 507 -0.11 -11.28 -18.59
C THR A 507 -1.42 -11.94 -19.04
N TYR A 508 -2.53 -11.18 -19.10
CA TYR A 508 -3.88 -11.74 -19.32
C TYR A 508 -4.29 -11.80 -20.78
N ASN A 509 -5.02 -12.85 -21.14
CA ASN A 509 -5.61 -13.06 -22.48
C ASN A 509 -6.94 -12.28 -22.66
N PHE A 510 -7.05 -11.12 -22.05
CA PHE A 510 -8.13 -10.15 -22.19
C PHE A 510 -7.61 -8.74 -21.95
N THR A 511 -8.33 -7.74 -22.45
CA THR A 511 -7.87 -6.34 -22.34
C THR A 511 -8.49 -5.65 -21.13
N ILE A 512 -7.66 -5.04 -20.28
CA ILE A 512 -8.09 -4.31 -19.09
C ILE A 512 -8.01 -2.80 -19.36
N LEU A 513 -9.14 -2.09 -19.19
CA LEU A 513 -9.27 -0.65 -19.44
C LEU A 513 -9.77 0.06 -18.16
N PRO A 514 -9.12 1.16 -17.74
CA PRO A 514 -9.55 1.94 -16.57
C PRO A 514 -10.74 2.83 -16.93
N LEU A 515 -11.86 2.68 -16.22
CA LEU A 515 -13.04 3.53 -16.39
C LEU A 515 -13.63 3.96 -15.04
N ALA A 516 -13.11 5.03 -14.47
CA ALA A 516 -13.64 5.64 -13.25
C ALA A 516 -15.07 6.16 -13.44
N ALA A 517 -15.88 6.19 -12.37
CA ALA A 517 -17.29 6.60 -12.39
C ALA A 517 -17.54 7.99 -13.03
N LYS A 518 -16.68 8.99 -12.77
CA LYS A 518 -16.76 10.30 -13.43
C LYS A 518 -16.65 10.23 -14.95
N ASN A 519 -15.89 9.26 -15.46
CA ASN A 519 -15.68 9.04 -16.88
C ASN A 519 -16.87 8.29 -17.51
N LYS A 520 -17.56 7.41 -16.75
CA LYS A 520 -18.84 6.81 -17.17
C LYS A 520 -19.89 7.90 -17.45
N ILE A 521 -20.02 8.89 -16.53
CA ILE A 521 -20.92 10.04 -16.72
C ILE A 521 -20.56 10.85 -17.97
N ARG A 522 -19.28 11.04 -18.24
CA ARG A 522 -18.81 11.72 -19.47
C ARG A 522 -19.19 10.98 -20.75
N LEU A 523 -19.12 9.66 -20.73
CA LEU A 523 -19.53 8.82 -21.87
C LEU A 523 -21.05 8.86 -22.12
N LEU A 524 -21.86 9.24 -21.13
CA LEU A 524 -23.31 9.39 -21.28
C LEU A 524 -23.77 10.65 -22.06
N GLY A 525 -22.86 11.39 -22.69
CA GLY A 525 -23.24 12.41 -23.67
C GLY A 525 -23.13 13.84 -23.20
N THR A 526 -22.27 14.12 -22.23
CA THR A 526 -21.81 15.48 -21.98
C THR A 526 -20.88 15.93 -23.09
N PRO A 527 -21.02 17.17 -23.59
CA PRO A 527 -19.98 17.72 -24.44
C PRO A 527 -18.66 17.67 -23.66
N LEU A 528 -17.73 16.84 -24.08
CA LEU A 528 -16.40 16.65 -23.47
C LEU A 528 -15.62 17.98 -23.33
N ARG A 529 -16.07 19.03 -24.01
CA ARG A 529 -15.51 20.38 -23.99
C ARG A 529 -15.80 21.19 -22.72
N LEU A 530 -16.80 20.82 -21.91
CA LEU A 530 -17.26 21.64 -20.77
C LEU A 530 -16.50 21.38 -19.45
N VAL A 531 -15.65 20.36 -19.39
CA VAL A 531 -14.95 20.01 -18.14
C VAL A 531 -13.49 19.76 -18.45
N GLY A 532 -12.63 20.74 -18.36
CA GLY A 532 -11.17 20.76 -18.57
C GLY A 532 -10.49 19.37 -18.49
N ILE A 533 -10.51 18.62 -19.59
CA ILE A 533 -9.96 17.28 -19.72
C ILE A 533 -8.65 17.42 -20.51
N ASP A 534 -7.58 16.83 -19.99
CA ASP A 534 -6.33 16.74 -20.74
C ASP A 534 -6.48 15.84 -21.99
N SER A 535 -5.64 16.06 -22.99
CA SER A 535 -5.70 15.34 -24.27
C SER A 535 -5.57 13.84 -24.10
N LYS A 536 -4.74 13.37 -23.17
CA LYS A 536 -4.52 11.95 -22.89
C LYS A 536 -5.80 11.27 -22.36
N THR A 537 -6.50 11.90 -21.43
CA THR A 537 -7.79 11.40 -20.91
C THR A 537 -8.86 11.39 -22.00
N LYS A 538 -8.87 12.38 -22.89
CA LYS A 538 -9.81 12.45 -24.02
C LYS A 538 -9.62 11.27 -24.98
N HIS A 539 -8.40 11.01 -25.44
CA HIS A 539 -8.10 9.85 -26.32
C HIS A 539 -8.44 8.51 -25.66
N ALA A 540 -8.14 8.37 -24.36
CA ALA A 540 -8.50 7.16 -23.64
C ALA A 540 -10.02 6.93 -23.60
N LEU A 541 -10.81 7.99 -23.42
CA LEU A 541 -12.28 7.90 -23.43
C LEU A 541 -12.86 7.62 -24.82
N GLU A 542 -12.30 8.20 -25.88
CA GLU A 542 -12.68 7.92 -27.26
C GLU A 542 -12.45 6.43 -27.59
N ARG A 543 -11.29 5.88 -27.23
CA ARG A 543 -11.00 4.44 -27.37
C ARG A 543 -12.00 3.57 -26.60
N ILE A 544 -12.31 3.92 -25.34
CA ILE A 544 -13.28 3.17 -24.53
C ILE A 544 -14.67 3.26 -25.14
N LYS A 545 -15.07 4.42 -25.65
CA LYS A 545 -16.34 4.62 -26.33
C LYS A 545 -16.45 3.71 -27.55
N GLU A 546 -15.40 3.62 -28.36
CA GLU A 546 -15.34 2.73 -29.52
C GLU A 546 -15.49 1.26 -29.09
N VAL A 547 -14.75 0.82 -28.08
CA VAL A 547 -14.83 -0.55 -27.54
C VAL A 547 -16.24 -0.89 -27.08
N ILE A 548 -16.90 0.04 -26.35
CA ILE A 548 -18.27 -0.15 -25.86
C ILE A 548 -19.27 -0.19 -27.02
N SER A 549 -19.12 0.67 -28.03
CA SER A 549 -20.06 0.73 -29.17
C SER A 549 -20.09 -0.56 -29.99
N LYS A 550 -18.99 -1.32 -30.00
CA LYS A 550 -18.87 -2.66 -30.66
C LYS A 550 -19.20 -3.81 -29.71
N ALA A 551 -19.73 -3.55 -28.50
CA ALA A 551 -20.04 -4.60 -27.56
C ALA A 551 -21.39 -5.29 -27.86
N ASP A 552 -21.39 -6.61 -27.78
CA ASP A 552 -22.56 -7.47 -27.87
C ASP A 552 -23.20 -7.65 -26.49
N PHE A 553 -22.36 -7.92 -25.48
CA PHE A 553 -22.79 -8.16 -24.12
C PHE A 553 -22.04 -7.26 -23.14
N PHE A 554 -22.77 -6.88 -22.08
CA PHE A 554 -22.25 -6.19 -20.92
C PHE A 554 -22.56 -7.05 -19.69
N ILE A 555 -21.54 -7.53 -18.99
CA ILE A 555 -21.63 -8.50 -17.90
C ILE A 555 -21.09 -7.88 -16.61
N ASP A 556 -21.92 -7.83 -15.58
CA ASP A 556 -21.55 -7.28 -14.26
C ASP A 556 -21.28 -8.40 -13.26
N ILE A 557 -20.06 -8.44 -12.71
CA ILE A 557 -19.61 -9.42 -11.72
C ILE A 557 -19.19 -8.74 -10.40
N SER A 558 -19.79 -7.62 -10.05
CA SER A 558 -19.36 -6.78 -8.91
C SER A 558 -19.48 -7.45 -7.52
N GLY A 559 -20.06 -8.62 -7.45
CA GLY A 559 -20.17 -9.43 -6.23
C GLY A 559 -21.12 -8.88 -5.15
N TYR A 560 -21.03 -7.61 -4.77
CA TYR A 560 -21.91 -6.95 -3.81
C TYR A 560 -21.82 -5.43 -3.96
N ALA A 561 -22.44 -4.86 -4.98
CA ALA A 561 -22.36 -3.42 -5.28
C ALA A 561 -23.63 -2.64 -4.93
N LEU A 562 -24.82 -3.22 -5.15
CA LEU A 562 -26.10 -2.54 -4.92
C LEU A 562 -26.66 -2.85 -3.53
N SER A 563 -26.28 -2.02 -2.54
CA SER A 563 -26.69 -2.15 -1.15
C SER A 563 -26.48 -0.86 -0.36
N SER A 564 -27.36 -0.58 0.62
CA SER A 564 -27.17 0.51 1.57
C SER A 564 -25.95 0.33 2.48
N LYS A 565 -25.49 -0.92 2.70
CA LYS A 565 -24.28 -1.23 3.47
C LYS A 565 -22.99 -0.67 2.84
N TRP A 566 -22.95 -0.55 1.51
CA TRP A 566 -21.83 0.03 0.76
C TRP A 566 -22.02 1.51 0.45
N GLY A 567 -23.21 2.05 0.74
CA GLY A 567 -23.55 3.44 0.64
C GLY A 567 -23.94 3.93 -0.76
N PHE A 568 -24.15 5.26 -0.85
CA PHE A 568 -24.72 5.92 -2.03
C PHE A 568 -23.90 5.74 -3.30
N LEU A 569 -22.59 5.99 -3.22
CA LEU A 569 -21.72 6.03 -4.41
C LEU A 569 -21.59 4.66 -5.10
N HIS A 570 -21.41 3.58 -4.32
CA HIS A 570 -21.29 2.24 -4.91
C HIS A 570 -22.57 1.84 -5.64
N SER A 571 -23.72 2.13 -5.01
CA SER A 571 -25.03 1.85 -5.63
C SER A 571 -25.26 2.69 -6.90
N LEU A 572 -24.85 3.95 -6.88
CA LEU A 572 -24.90 4.81 -8.06
C LEU A 572 -23.99 4.28 -9.19
N TYR A 573 -22.78 3.84 -8.85
CA TYR A 573 -21.80 3.31 -9.83
C TYR A 573 -22.31 2.04 -10.52
N PHE A 574 -22.97 1.17 -9.77
CA PHE A 574 -23.64 -0.01 -10.31
C PHE A 574 -24.74 0.40 -11.31
N LEU A 575 -25.60 1.33 -10.93
CA LEU A 575 -26.67 1.84 -11.82
C LEU A 575 -26.12 2.53 -13.07
N LEU A 576 -25.00 3.25 -12.97
CA LEU A 576 -24.31 3.86 -14.12
C LEU A 576 -23.86 2.83 -15.16
N ASN A 577 -23.46 1.62 -14.77
CA ASN A 577 -23.15 0.55 -15.72
C ASN A 577 -24.37 0.18 -16.55
N ILE A 578 -25.53 0.03 -15.89
CA ILE A 578 -26.79 -0.27 -16.58
C ILE A 578 -27.21 0.87 -17.51
N ILE A 579 -27.09 2.12 -17.05
CA ILE A 579 -27.42 3.31 -17.86
C ILE A 579 -26.52 3.37 -19.09
N LEU A 580 -25.21 3.09 -18.92
CA LEU A 580 -24.24 3.07 -20.01
C LEU A 580 -24.60 2.00 -21.07
N ALA A 581 -24.89 0.76 -20.61
CA ALA A 581 -25.30 -0.31 -21.51
C ALA A 581 -26.61 0.03 -22.26
N LYS A 582 -27.59 0.59 -21.55
CA LYS A 582 -28.87 1.04 -22.20
C LYS A 582 -28.60 2.13 -23.25
N ARG A 583 -27.70 3.06 -23.01
CA ARG A 583 -27.34 4.15 -23.94
C ARG A 583 -26.79 3.62 -25.27
N PHE A 584 -25.96 2.55 -25.20
CA PHE A 584 -25.39 1.91 -26.38
C PHE A 584 -26.23 0.75 -26.91
N SER A 585 -27.43 0.52 -26.39
CA SER A 585 -28.32 -0.59 -26.76
C SER A 585 -27.64 -1.98 -26.67
N ILE A 586 -26.87 -2.20 -25.61
CA ILE A 586 -26.11 -3.44 -25.36
C ILE A 586 -26.87 -4.33 -24.39
N THR A 587 -26.96 -5.63 -24.67
CA THR A 587 -27.59 -6.60 -23.80
C THR A 587 -26.80 -6.68 -22.48
N TYR A 588 -27.48 -6.43 -21.34
CA TYR A 588 -26.86 -6.39 -20.00
C TYR A 588 -27.27 -7.59 -19.17
N PHE A 589 -26.26 -8.22 -18.54
CA PHE A 589 -26.44 -9.30 -17.58
C PHE A 589 -25.81 -8.94 -16.25
N VAL A 590 -26.51 -9.22 -15.16
CA VAL A 590 -25.96 -9.15 -13.80
C VAL A 590 -25.73 -10.58 -13.35
N PHE A 591 -24.47 -10.94 -13.17
CA PHE A 591 -24.07 -12.27 -12.74
C PHE A 591 -24.16 -12.43 -11.23
N PRO A 592 -24.15 -13.67 -10.69
CA PRO A 592 -24.48 -13.93 -9.31
C PRO A 592 -23.78 -13.04 -8.32
N GLN A 593 -24.55 -12.18 -7.67
CA GLN A 593 -24.05 -11.26 -6.65
C GLN A 593 -25.09 -11.04 -5.55
N SER A 594 -24.62 -10.55 -4.39
CA SER A 594 -25.50 -10.15 -3.29
C SER A 594 -26.13 -8.79 -3.56
N MET A 595 -27.41 -8.61 -3.23
CA MET A 595 -28.13 -7.34 -3.37
C MET A 595 -28.98 -7.03 -2.13
N GLY A 596 -29.08 -5.73 -1.80
CA GLY A 596 -29.80 -5.27 -0.62
C GLY A 596 -29.01 -5.41 0.70
N PRO A 597 -29.58 -5.00 1.85
CA PRO A 597 -30.80 -4.21 1.98
C PRO A 597 -30.71 -2.82 1.32
N PHE A 598 -31.88 -2.16 1.14
CA PHE A 598 -31.96 -0.83 0.51
C PHE A 598 -32.40 0.26 1.49
N ASP A 599 -31.92 0.18 2.73
CA ASP A 599 -32.22 1.11 3.84
C ASP A 599 -31.30 2.32 3.79
N TYR A 600 -31.37 3.07 2.67
CA TYR A 600 -30.59 4.28 2.51
C TYR A 600 -31.15 5.43 3.37
N PRO A 601 -30.30 6.39 3.80
CA PRO A 601 -30.76 7.67 4.36
C PRO A 601 -31.71 8.40 3.40
N PHE A 602 -32.62 9.22 3.93
CA PHE A 602 -33.70 9.88 3.18
C PHE A 602 -33.20 10.56 1.88
N MET A 603 -32.16 11.40 1.98
CA MET A 603 -31.59 12.11 0.82
C MET A 603 -31.06 11.16 -0.27
N HIS A 604 -30.54 10.02 0.12
CA HIS A 604 -30.05 9.02 -0.82
C HIS A 604 -31.23 8.25 -1.48
N LYS A 605 -32.30 8.01 -0.74
CA LYS A 605 -33.51 7.35 -1.26
C LYS A 605 -34.14 8.15 -2.39
N ILE A 606 -34.21 9.49 -2.27
CA ILE A 606 -34.79 10.36 -3.29
C ILE A 606 -34.11 10.18 -4.67
N VAL A 607 -32.83 9.89 -4.69
CA VAL A 607 -32.08 9.68 -5.94
C VAL A 607 -32.07 8.23 -6.37
N LEU A 608 -31.69 7.31 -5.44
CA LEU A 608 -31.43 5.92 -5.81
C LEU A 608 -32.71 5.11 -6.12
N LEU A 609 -33.79 5.28 -5.35
CA LEU A 609 -35.00 4.47 -5.56
C LEU A 609 -35.67 4.72 -6.92
N PRO A 610 -35.83 5.98 -7.40
CA PRO A 610 -36.31 6.21 -8.76
C PRO A 610 -35.40 5.60 -9.83
N LEU A 611 -34.07 5.76 -9.69
CA LEU A 611 -33.12 5.15 -10.61
C LEU A 611 -33.21 3.62 -10.62
N MET A 612 -33.34 3.00 -9.46
CA MET A 612 -33.54 1.55 -9.34
C MET A 612 -34.82 1.09 -10.03
N LYS A 613 -35.95 1.79 -9.82
CA LYS A 613 -37.23 1.48 -10.48
C LYS A 613 -37.15 1.58 -12.02
N LEU A 614 -36.36 2.55 -12.51
CA LEU A 614 -36.23 2.83 -13.94
C LEU A 614 -35.28 1.86 -14.63
N TYR A 615 -34.14 1.56 -14.00
CA TYR A 615 -33.04 0.87 -14.68
C TYR A 615 -32.88 -0.62 -14.34
N LEU A 616 -33.34 -1.12 -13.17
CA LEU A 616 -33.25 -2.54 -12.85
C LEU A 616 -34.13 -3.46 -13.72
N ARG A 617 -35.00 -2.87 -14.53
CA ARG A 617 -35.79 -3.57 -15.54
C ARG A 617 -35.06 -3.78 -16.86
N TYR A 618 -33.93 -3.09 -17.08
CA TYR A 618 -33.18 -3.15 -18.32
C TYR A 618 -32.34 -4.42 -18.50
N PRO A 619 -31.63 -4.92 -17.46
CA PRO A 619 -30.88 -6.17 -17.60
C PRO A 619 -31.75 -7.31 -18.10
N LYS A 620 -31.24 -8.09 -19.05
CA LYS A 620 -31.93 -9.29 -19.57
C LYS A 620 -32.13 -10.33 -18.49
N LYS A 621 -31.12 -10.48 -17.60
CA LYS A 621 -31.14 -11.32 -16.39
C LYS A 621 -30.40 -10.67 -15.24
N LEU A 622 -30.91 -10.87 -14.03
CA LEU A 622 -30.34 -10.51 -12.74
C LEU A 622 -30.20 -11.79 -11.92
N PHE A 623 -29.00 -12.36 -11.86
CA PHE A 623 -28.74 -13.54 -11.06
C PHE A 623 -28.34 -13.11 -9.65
N ILE A 624 -29.05 -13.57 -8.64
CA ILE A 624 -28.87 -13.16 -7.23
C ILE A 624 -28.52 -14.38 -6.40
N ARG A 625 -27.50 -14.28 -5.57
CA ARG A 625 -27.00 -15.40 -4.77
C ARG A 625 -27.91 -15.79 -3.62
N GLU A 626 -28.47 -14.80 -2.92
CA GLU A 626 -29.26 -14.99 -1.71
C GLU A 626 -30.78 -14.81 -1.96
N LYS A 627 -31.61 -15.63 -1.31
CA LYS A 627 -33.08 -15.52 -1.34
C LYS A 627 -33.56 -14.18 -0.78
N GLU A 628 -32.87 -13.65 0.25
CA GLU A 628 -33.12 -12.32 0.83
C GLU A 628 -32.93 -11.21 -0.23
N GLY A 629 -31.87 -11.29 -1.06
CA GLY A 629 -31.60 -10.36 -2.17
C GLY A 629 -32.69 -10.39 -3.23
N VAL A 630 -33.18 -11.58 -3.62
CA VAL A 630 -34.31 -11.76 -4.54
C VAL A 630 -35.56 -11.07 -4.00
N SER A 631 -35.88 -11.28 -2.71
CA SER A 631 -37.01 -10.65 -2.04
C SER A 631 -36.92 -9.14 -2.01
N SER A 632 -35.74 -8.60 -1.75
CA SER A 632 -35.47 -7.15 -1.73
C SER A 632 -35.70 -6.49 -3.08
N LEU A 633 -35.40 -7.20 -4.19
CA LEU A 633 -35.55 -6.69 -5.55
C LEU A 633 -36.98 -6.71 -6.07
N LYS A 634 -37.88 -7.49 -5.50
CA LYS A 634 -39.30 -7.60 -5.92
C LYS A 634 -40.00 -6.24 -5.99
N LYS A 635 -39.58 -5.26 -5.17
CA LYS A 635 -40.13 -3.90 -5.17
C LYS A 635 -39.80 -3.09 -6.44
N PHE A 636 -38.82 -3.53 -7.21
CA PHE A 636 -38.30 -2.82 -8.40
C PHE A 636 -38.53 -3.59 -9.69
N THR A 637 -38.31 -4.89 -9.67
CA THR A 637 -38.49 -5.79 -10.82
C THR A 637 -38.71 -7.24 -10.36
N THR A 638 -39.49 -7.99 -11.12
CA THR A 638 -39.73 -9.42 -10.86
C THR A 638 -39.48 -10.31 -12.08
N ARG A 639 -39.52 -9.72 -13.28
CA ARG A 639 -39.52 -10.48 -14.54
C ARG A 639 -38.19 -11.06 -14.96
N ASN A 640 -37.08 -10.45 -14.49
CA ASN A 640 -35.72 -10.76 -14.92
C ASN A 640 -34.80 -11.23 -13.76
N VAL A 641 -35.37 -11.48 -12.58
CA VAL A 641 -34.64 -11.90 -11.38
C VAL A 641 -34.65 -13.40 -11.24
N GLU A 642 -33.50 -14.02 -11.04
CA GLU A 642 -33.30 -15.44 -10.87
C GLU A 642 -32.32 -15.72 -9.72
N ASN A 643 -32.59 -16.71 -8.88
CA ASN A 643 -31.66 -17.14 -7.86
C ASN A 643 -30.62 -18.09 -8.48
N ALA A 644 -29.33 -17.83 -8.25
CA ALA A 644 -28.26 -18.65 -8.76
C ALA A 644 -27.10 -18.74 -7.76
N CYS A 645 -26.34 -19.84 -7.80
CA CYS A 645 -25.14 -20.00 -6.96
C CYS A 645 -24.04 -19.05 -7.39
N ASP A 646 -23.01 -18.92 -6.53
CA ASP A 646 -21.82 -18.08 -6.83
C ASP A 646 -21.18 -18.48 -8.16
N ILE A 647 -20.61 -17.48 -8.88
CA ILE A 647 -19.94 -17.68 -10.17
C ILE A 647 -18.85 -18.76 -10.09
N VAL A 648 -18.12 -18.82 -8.99
CA VAL A 648 -17.00 -19.73 -8.80
C VAL A 648 -17.44 -21.21 -8.82
N PHE A 649 -18.69 -21.51 -8.51
CA PHE A 649 -19.25 -22.88 -8.57
C PHE A 649 -19.62 -23.34 -10.00
N GLN A 650 -19.57 -22.42 -10.98
CA GLN A 650 -20.00 -22.77 -12.35
C GLN A 650 -19.01 -23.71 -13.06
N ARG A 651 -17.80 -23.85 -12.55
CA ARG A 651 -16.78 -24.76 -13.09
C ARG A 651 -15.82 -25.25 -11.99
N THR A 652 -15.35 -26.48 -12.13
CA THR A 652 -14.38 -27.10 -11.20
C THR A 652 -12.93 -26.93 -11.64
N ASP A 653 -12.67 -26.70 -12.93
CA ASP A 653 -11.35 -26.58 -13.55
C ASP A 653 -11.20 -25.27 -14.34
N TYR A 654 -9.97 -24.84 -14.57
CA TYR A 654 -9.64 -23.70 -15.42
C TYR A 654 -8.82 -24.15 -16.64
N ASN A 655 -9.16 -23.62 -17.83
CA ASN A 655 -8.23 -23.63 -18.95
C ASN A 655 -7.37 -22.36 -18.87
N LEU A 656 -6.12 -22.51 -18.43
CA LEU A 656 -5.20 -21.39 -18.20
C LEU A 656 -4.91 -20.58 -19.47
N PHE A 657 -4.92 -21.19 -20.64
CA PHE A 657 -4.74 -20.50 -21.92
C PHE A 657 -5.90 -19.54 -22.25
N ASN A 658 -7.09 -19.78 -21.70
CA ASN A 658 -8.22 -18.84 -21.81
C ASN A 658 -7.96 -17.56 -21.01
N ILE A 659 -7.18 -17.65 -19.94
CA ILE A 659 -6.95 -16.59 -18.95
C ILE A 659 -5.64 -15.85 -19.19
N TYR A 660 -4.56 -16.57 -19.50
CA TYR A 660 -3.19 -16.05 -19.62
C TYR A 660 -2.66 -16.16 -21.05
N LYS A 661 -1.87 -15.18 -21.51
CA LYS A 661 -1.28 -15.16 -22.86
C LYS A 661 -0.10 -16.11 -23.04
N LYS A 662 0.57 -16.46 -21.95
CA LYS A 662 1.73 -17.35 -21.93
C LYS A 662 1.46 -18.46 -20.91
N GLU A 663 2.20 -19.52 -21.03
CA GLU A 663 2.20 -20.58 -20.03
C GLU A 663 2.52 -19.96 -18.65
N PHE A 664 1.60 -20.09 -17.74
CA PHE A 664 1.72 -19.53 -16.39
C PHE A 664 2.09 -20.67 -15.45
N ALA A 665 3.34 -20.69 -15.00
CA ALA A 665 3.78 -21.65 -14.00
C ALA A 665 3.32 -21.20 -12.61
N PHE A 666 2.44 -21.97 -11.99
CA PHE A 666 2.14 -21.84 -10.57
C PHE A 666 3.19 -22.59 -9.74
N ASN A 667 3.47 -22.06 -8.55
CA ASN A 667 4.24 -22.83 -7.59
C ASN A 667 3.43 -24.07 -7.17
N ASP A 668 4.00 -25.25 -7.32
CA ASP A 668 3.39 -26.49 -6.86
C ASP A 668 3.59 -26.64 -5.35
N TYR A 669 2.62 -26.21 -4.58
CA TYR A 669 2.59 -26.34 -3.13
C TYR A 669 2.06 -27.72 -2.74
N LYS A 670 2.96 -28.60 -2.28
CA LYS A 670 2.57 -29.90 -1.74
C LYS A 670 2.21 -29.77 -0.26
N ILE A 671 1.01 -30.17 0.08
CA ILE A 671 0.48 -30.19 1.44
C ILE A 671 0.58 -31.62 1.96
N GLU A 672 1.00 -31.76 3.20
CA GLU A 672 1.11 -33.07 3.83
C GLU A 672 -0.28 -33.76 3.90
N PRO A 673 -0.32 -35.08 3.70
CA PRO A 673 -1.59 -35.82 3.85
C PRO A 673 -2.21 -35.60 5.25
N ASN A 674 -3.51 -35.70 5.33
CA ASN A 674 -4.26 -35.54 6.58
C ASN A 674 -4.17 -34.14 7.26
N SER A 675 -3.85 -33.11 6.50
CA SER A 675 -3.71 -31.73 6.99
C SER A 675 -5.04 -30.99 7.06
N VAL A 676 -5.07 -29.96 7.91
CA VAL A 676 -6.19 -29.04 8.11
C VAL A 676 -5.77 -27.61 7.78
N GLY A 677 -6.59 -26.91 7.01
CA GLY A 677 -6.38 -25.49 6.68
C GLY A 677 -7.10 -24.56 7.66
N ILE A 678 -6.42 -23.52 8.15
CA ILE A 678 -7.00 -22.46 8.99
C ILE A 678 -6.96 -21.14 8.22
N ILE A 679 -8.14 -20.58 7.93
CA ILE A 679 -8.29 -19.35 7.14
C ILE A 679 -9.10 -18.32 7.94
N PRO A 680 -8.49 -17.61 8.88
CA PRO A 680 -9.16 -16.63 9.72
C PRO A 680 -9.49 -15.35 8.96
N SER A 681 -10.37 -14.49 9.53
CA SER A 681 -10.76 -13.21 8.96
C SER A 681 -10.71 -12.09 9.97
N SER A 682 -9.98 -11.01 9.65
CA SER A 682 -9.96 -9.78 10.43
C SER A 682 -11.36 -9.21 10.69
N ARG A 683 -12.30 -9.42 9.78
CA ARG A 683 -13.69 -8.95 9.90
C ARG A 683 -14.47 -9.66 11.01
N VAL A 684 -14.12 -10.90 11.33
CA VAL A 684 -14.70 -11.63 12.48
C VAL A 684 -14.10 -11.07 13.77
N PHE A 685 -12.80 -10.89 13.82
CA PHE A 685 -12.10 -10.32 14.98
C PHE A 685 -12.54 -8.88 15.32
N GLU A 686 -12.92 -8.07 14.33
CA GLU A 686 -13.46 -6.73 14.54
C GLU A 686 -14.85 -6.71 15.19
N ARG A 687 -15.59 -7.84 15.18
CA ARG A 687 -17.00 -7.94 15.59
C ARG A 687 -17.24 -8.75 16.85
N THR A 688 -16.20 -9.31 17.43
CA THR A 688 -16.30 -10.15 18.63
C THR A 688 -15.16 -9.88 19.59
N ASN A 689 -15.19 -10.51 20.77
CA ASN A 689 -14.10 -10.43 21.73
C ASN A 689 -12.87 -11.17 21.19
N GLN A 690 -11.84 -10.38 20.84
CA GLN A 690 -10.62 -10.91 20.22
C GLN A 690 -9.92 -11.96 21.08
N LYS A 691 -9.81 -11.75 22.42
CA LYS A 691 -9.16 -12.71 23.33
C LYS A 691 -9.89 -14.07 23.32
N GLN A 692 -11.21 -14.02 23.36
CA GLN A 692 -12.03 -15.23 23.30
C GLN A 692 -11.84 -15.95 21.96
N LEU A 693 -11.79 -15.21 20.84
CA LEU A 693 -11.62 -15.82 19.52
C LEU A 693 -10.23 -16.45 19.34
N TYR A 694 -9.16 -15.82 19.86
CA TYR A 694 -7.84 -16.43 19.87
C TYR A 694 -7.82 -17.72 20.72
N SER A 695 -8.49 -17.74 21.88
CA SER A 695 -8.57 -18.95 22.71
C SER A 695 -9.32 -20.10 22.00
N ILE A 696 -10.25 -19.76 21.12
CA ILE A 696 -10.97 -20.74 20.30
C ILE A 696 -10.08 -21.30 19.20
N TYR A 697 -9.38 -20.42 18.44
CA TYR A 697 -8.43 -20.92 17.45
C TYR A 697 -7.33 -21.78 18.10
N LYS A 698 -6.87 -21.39 19.29
CA LYS A 698 -5.94 -22.20 20.08
C LYS A 698 -6.53 -23.58 20.37
N TYR A 699 -7.74 -23.65 20.93
CA TYR A 699 -8.43 -24.92 21.22
C TYR A 699 -8.60 -25.80 19.97
N ILE A 700 -9.06 -25.21 18.84
CA ILE A 700 -9.26 -25.95 17.58
C ILE A 700 -7.92 -26.55 17.09
N ILE A 701 -6.84 -25.78 17.13
CA ILE A 701 -5.51 -26.24 16.70
C ILE A 701 -5.01 -27.36 17.61
N GLU A 702 -5.08 -27.18 18.93
CA GLU A 702 -4.68 -28.20 19.92
C GLU A 702 -5.45 -29.51 19.70
N SER A 703 -6.77 -29.43 19.52
CA SER A 703 -7.62 -30.61 19.24
C SER A 703 -7.26 -31.32 17.93
N CYS A 704 -6.87 -30.58 16.89
CA CYS A 704 -6.40 -31.18 15.64
C CYS A 704 -4.99 -31.81 15.78
N LEU A 705 -4.10 -31.19 16.55
CA LEU A 705 -2.76 -31.72 16.83
C LEU A 705 -2.81 -33.02 17.63
N GLU A 706 -3.73 -33.16 18.62
CA GLU A 706 -3.99 -34.39 19.37
C GLU A 706 -4.37 -35.57 18.46
N LYS A 707 -4.99 -35.25 17.29
CA LYS A 707 -5.34 -36.23 16.25
C LYS A 707 -4.24 -36.37 15.17
N CYS A 708 -3.02 -35.97 15.47
CA CYS A 708 -1.83 -36.03 14.58
C CYS A 708 -2.06 -35.36 13.21
N ARG A 709 -2.76 -34.19 13.17
CA ARG A 709 -2.99 -33.44 11.95
C ARG A 709 -1.98 -32.29 11.82
N SER A 710 -1.38 -32.14 10.64
CA SER A 710 -0.59 -30.94 10.32
C SER A 710 -1.52 -29.76 10.02
N ILE A 711 -1.21 -28.59 10.55
CA ILE A 711 -2.00 -27.39 10.45
C ILE A 711 -1.35 -26.39 9.52
N TYR A 712 -2.08 -25.90 8.54
CA TYR A 712 -1.63 -24.84 7.64
C TYR A 712 -2.49 -23.60 7.82
N ILE A 713 -1.87 -22.51 8.27
CA ILE A 713 -2.53 -21.21 8.43
C ILE A 713 -2.33 -20.42 7.13
N LEU A 714 -3.45 -20.04 6.49
CA LEU A 714 -3.44 -19.31 5.21
C LEU A 714 -4.16 -17.98 5.34
N ARG A 715 -3.59 -16.94 4.73
CA ARG A 715 -4.30 -15.67 4.57
C ARG A 715 -5.09 -15.67 3.27
N HIS A 716 -6.35 -15.28 3.35
CA HIS A 716 -7.19 -15.08 2.17
C HIS A 716 -7.19 -13.62 1.69
N SER A 717 -6.95 -12.69 2.59
CA SER A 717 -6.84 -11.25 2.29
C SER A 717 -5.62 -10.70 2.99
N HIS A 718 -5.04 -9.65 2.41
CA HIS A 718 -3.87 -9.00 2.99
C HIS A 718 -4.11 -8.48 4.42
N GLU A 719 -5.34 -8.04 4.71
CA GLU A 719 -5.74 -7.57 6.06
C GLU A 719 -5.78 -8.68 7.12
N ASP A 720 -5.70 -9.96 6.73
CA ASP A 720 -5.74 -11.09 7.66
C ASP A 720 -4.35 -11.53 8.15
N LEU A 721 -3.27 -10.96 7.59
CA LEU A 721 -1.89 -11.39 7.87
C LEU A 721 -1.55 -11.35 9.36
N GLU A 722 -1.84 -10.24 10.04
CA GLU A 722 -1.56 -10.06 11.48
C GLU A 722 -2.23 -11.15 12.33
N ILE A 723 -3.47 -11.49 11.99
CA ILE A 723 -4.23 -12.51 12.74
C ILE A 723 -3.62 -13.89 12.50
N CYS A 724 -3.24 -14.20 11.26
CA CYS A 724 -2.55 -15.44 10.93
C CYS A 724 -1.22 -15.56 11.68
N GLU A 725 -0.43 -14.49 11.73
CA GLU A 725 0.83 -14.43 12.48
C GLU A 725 0.60 -14.59 13.99
N ASN A 726 -0.40 -13.94 14.56
CA ASN A 726 -0.72 -14.07 15.98
C ASN A 726 -1.15 -15.50 16.34
N ILE A 727 -1.92 -16.17 15.47
CA ILE A 727 -2.31 -17.58 15.66
C ILE A 727 -1.07 -18.46 15.56
N LYS A 728 -0.20 -18.29 14.55
CA LYS A 728 1.06 -19.06 14.42
C LYS A 728 1.97 -18.88 15.65
N ASN A 729 2.08 -17.64 16.15
CA ASN A 729 2.95 -17.35 17.30
C ASN A 729 2.50 -18.03 18.60
N MET A 730 1.23 -18.40 18.75
CA MET A 730 0.77 -19.23 19.89
C MET A 730 1.35 -20.66 19.86
N PHE A 731 1.88 -21.07 18.69
CA PHE A 731 2.45 -22.40 18.43
C PHE A 731 3.83 -22.27 17.79
N ALA A 732 4.66 -21.30 18.27
CA ALA A 732 5.94 -20.97 17.65
C ALA A 732 6.87 -22.18 17.51
N ASP A 733 6.92 -23.02 18.56
CA ASP A 733 7.82 -24.16 18.69
C ASP A 733 7.21 -25.48 18.17
N ILE A 734 6.04 -25.45 17.54
CA ILE A 734 5.37 -26.65 17.02
C ILE A 734 5.50 -26.71 15.50
N ASP A 735 6.34 -27.62 15.01
CA ASP A 735 6.61 -27.80 13.57
C ASP A 735 5.39 -28.21 12.75
N MET A 736 4.45 -28.91 13.35
CA MET A 736 3.19 -29.31 12.71
C MET A 736 2.25 -28.14 12.44
N VAL A 737 2.46 -26.96 13.04
CA VAL A 737 1.71 -25.75 12.76
C VAL A 737 2.52 -24.85 11.83
N LYS A 738 2.12 -24.78 10.58
CA LYS A 738 2.83 -24.05 9.49
C LYS A 738 2.02 -22.84 9.06
N MET A 739 2.68 -21.76 8.67
CA MET A 739 2.04 -20.59 8.07
C MET A 739 2.58 -20.36 6.67
N MET A 740 1.68 -20.16 5.71
CA MET A 740 2.03 -19.74 4.36
C MET A 740 2.02 -18.22 4.28
N TYR A 741 3.21 -17.64 4.11
CA TYR A 741 3.43 -16.19 4.10
C TYR A 741 3.24 -15.55 2.71
N GLU A 742 3.22 -16.35 1.66
CA GLU A 742 3.12 -15.92 0.26
C GLU A 742 1.78 -15.22 0.00
N ASP A 743 1.80 -14.26 -0.92
CA ASP A 743 0.57 -13.63 -1.42
C ASP A 743 0.03 -14.45 -2.60
N LEU A 744 -0.63 -15.55 -2.28
CA LEU A 744 -1.15 -16.52 -3.24
C LEU A 744 -2.24 -15.90 -4.12
N GLY A 745 -2.22 -16.23 -5.42
CA GLY A 745 -3.34 -15.96 -6.32
C GLY A 745 -4.57 -16.83 -6.01
N ALA A 746 -5.73 -16.49 -6.58
CA ALA A 746 -6.97 -17.26 -6.33
C ALA A 746 -6.85 -18.73 -6.74
N ILE A 747 -6.17 -19.02 -7.87
CA ILE A 747 -5.98 -20.40 -8.37
C ILE A 747 -4.99 -21.16 -7.48
N GLU A 748 -3.88 -20.52 -7.07
CA GLU A 748 -2.90 -21.14 -6.16
C GLU A 748 -3.55 -21.48 -4.81
N LEU A 749 -4.33 -20.54 -4.26
CA LEU A 749 -5.06 -20.75 -3.01
C LEU A 749 -6.05 -21.93 -3.13
N GLU A 750 -6.75 -22.02 -4.25
CA GLU A 750 -7.66 -23.13 -4.55
C GLU A 750 -6.91 -24.46 -4.65
N ASN A 751 -5.74 -24.48 -5.33
CA ASN A 751 -4.89 -25.68 -5.45
C ASN A 751 -4.33 -26.16 -4.11
N ILE A 752 -4.13 -25.28 -3.15
CA ILE A 752 -3.76 -25.63 -1.79
C ILE A 752 -4.98 -26.16 -1.02
N ILE A 753 -6.09 -25.42 -1.06
CA ILE A 753 -7.32 -25.78 -0.30
C ILE A 753 -7.80 -27.19 -0.67
N LYS A 754 -7.78 -27.60 -1.94
CA LYS A 754 -8.24 -28.92 -2.38
C LYS A 754 -7.48 -30.10 -1.77
N GLN A 755 -6.27 -29.88 -1.19
CA GLN A 755 -5.44 -30.91 -0.61
C GLN A 755 -5.75 -31.14 0.88
N PHE A 756 -6.53 -30.26 1.54
CA PHE A 756 -6.89 -30.45 2.94
C PHE A 756 -8.00 -31.50 3.14
N SER A 757 -7.98 -32.12 4.31
CA SER A 757 -9.08 -32.99 4.77
C SER A 757 -10.36 -32.18 4.99
N PHE A 758 -10.23 -31.04 5.68
CA PHE A 758 -11.26 -30.01 5.88
C PHE A 758 -10.56 -28.69 6.23
N ILE A 759 -11.33 -27.59 6.30
CA ILE A 759 -10.79 -26.30 6.71
C ILE A 759 -11.64 -25.66 7.83
N ILE A 760 -11.00 -24.78 8.62
CA ILE A 760 -11.67 -23.84 9.52
C ILE A 760 -11.63 -22.47 8.86
N ALA A 761 -12.79 -21.94 8.45
CA ALA A 761 -12.83 -20.76 7.59
C ALA A 761 -13.75 -19.67 8.13
N SER A 762 -13.32 -18.42 7.97
CA SER A 762 -14.08 -17.23 8.33
C SER A 762 -14.25 -16.25 7.15
N ARG A 763 -13.66 -16.52 5.99
CA ARG A 763 -13.81 -15.75 4.76
C ARG A 763 -14.80 -16.43 3.80
N TYR A 764 -15.79 -15.69 3.30
CA TYR A 764 -16.83 -16.21 2.41
C TYR A 764 -16.26 -16.99 1.22
N HIS A 765 -15.32 -16.40 0.47
CA HIS A 765 -14.78 -17.09 -0.71
C HIS A 765 -13.79 -18.22 -0.38
N SER A 766 -13.18 -18.25 0.80
CA SER A 766 -12.44 -19.46 1.21
C SER A 766 -13.35 -20.66 1.39
N ILE A 767 -14.57 -20.42 1.88
CA ILE A 767 -15.60 -21.45 1.98
C ILE A 767 -16.11 -21.87 0.58
N VAL A 768 -16.27 -20.89 -0.32
CA VAL A 768 -16.64 -21.17 -1.73
C VAL A 768 -15.59 -22.05 -2.40
N HIS A 769 -14.28 -21.69 -2.26
CA HIS A 769 -13.17 -22.49 -2.79
C HIS A 769 -13.10 -23.89 -2.19
N SER A 770 -13.35 -24.01 -0.89
CA SER A 770 -13.39 -25.28 -0.18
C SER A 770 -14.51 -26.18 -0.73
N TYR A 771 -15.73 -25.70 -0.72
CA TYR A 771 -16.88 -26.47 -1.19
C TYR A 771 -16.79 -26.82 -2.68
N LYS A 772 -16.31 -25.89 -3.54
CA LYS A 772 -16.06 -26.16 -4.96
C LYS A 772 -15.18 -27.39 -5.18
N ASN A 773 -14.22 -27.61 -4.29
CA ASN A 773 -13.28 -28.73 -4.35
C ASN A 773 -13.68 -29.92 -3.46
N GLY A 774 -14.94 -29.96 -2.98
CA GLY A 774 -15.44 -31.00 -2.14
C GLY A 774 -14.83 -31.04 -0.74
N VAL A 775 -14.15 -29.99 -0.28
CA VAL A 775 -13.53 -29.92 1.04
C VAL A 775 -14.51 -29.31 2.04
N PRO A 776 -14.96 -30.04 3.08
CA PRO A 776 -15.89 -29.53 4.08
C PRO A 776 -15.24 -28.49 4.99
N SER A 777 -16.04 -27.63 5.61
CA SER A 777 -15.54 -26.51 6.40
C SER A 777 -16.30 -26.33 7.70
N LEU A 778 -15.57 -26.14 8.81
CA LEU A 778 -16.12 -25.49 10.00
C LEU A 778 -16.10 -24.00 9.79
N VAL A 779 -17.26 -23.35 9.79
CA VAL A 779 -17.40 -21.95 9.40
C VAL A 779 -17.71 -21.07 10.60
N ILE A 780 -16.85 -20.06 10.85
CA ILE A 780 -17.07 -19.04 11.87
C ILE A 780 -17.48 -17.74 11.16
N GLY A 781 -18.75 -17.34 11.30
CA GLY A 781 -19.31 -16.24 10.53
C GLY A 781 -20.37 -15.44 11.27
N TRP A 782 -20.89 -14.36 10.64
CA TRP A 782 -21.91 -13.47 11.25
C TRP A 782 -23.00 -13.00 10.29
N ALA A 783 -22.87 -13.22 8.99
CA ALA A 783 -23.76 -12.62 8.00
C ALA A 783 -24.68 -13.67 7.37
N THR A 784 -25.90 -13.28 7.00
CA THR A 784 -26.92 -14.12 6.35
C THR A 784 -26.37 -14.89 5.14
N LYS A 785 -25.44 -14.29 4.39
CA LYS A 785 -24.82 -14.95 3.24
C LYS A 785 -24.03 -16.23 3.58
N TYR A 786 -23.45 -16.33 4.79
CA TYR A 786 -22.81 -17.57 5.24
C TYR A 786 -23.86 -18.65 5.49
N TYR A 787 -24.92 -18.29 6.20
CA TYR A 787 -26.02 -19.18 6.48
C TYR A 787 -26.63 -19.74 5.19
N GLU A 788 -26.99 -18.85 4.23
CA GLU A 788 -27.61 -19.28 2.96
C GLU A 788 -26.65 -20.12 2.10
N LEU A 789 -25.35 -19.85 2.11
CA LEU A 789 -24.36 -20.69 1.43
C LEU A 789 -24.31 -22.10 2.04
N LEU A 790 -24.21 -22.20 3.36
CA LEU A 790 -24.12 -23.48 4.05
C LEU A 790 -25.44 -24.27 3.93
N ASP A 791 -26.59 -23.60 3.99
CA ASP A 791 -27.93 -24.20 3.75
C ASP A 791 -27.99 -24.81 2.34
N SER A 792 -27.57 -24.06 1.32
CA SER A 792 -27.57 -24.55 -0.05
C SER A 792 -26.67 -25.76 -0.27
N MET A 793 -25.59 -25.88 0.50
CA MET A 793 -24.61 -26.97 0.45
C MET A 793 -24.94 -28.12 1.41
N GLY A 794 -25.93 -27.95 2.30
CA GLY A 794 -26.28 -28.93 3.32
C GLY A 794 -25.26 -29.04 4.46
N GLN A 795 -24.55 -27.90 4.74
CA GLN A 795 -23.43 -27.82 5.69
C GLN A 795 -23.76 -26.99 6.95
N LEU A 796 -25.04 -26.69 7.23
CA LEU A 796 -25.45 -25.85 8.37
C LEU A 796 -24.99 -26.41 9.73
N ASN A 797 -24.83 -27.71 9.86
CA ASN A 797 -24.32 -28.35 11.07
C ASN A 797 -22.89 -27.90 11.48
N TYR A 798 -22.17 -27.29 10.57
CA TYR A 798 -20.80 -26.81 10.77
C TYR A 798 -20.70 -25.29 10.79
N PHE A 799 -21.82 -24.57 11.02
CA PHE A 799 -21.85 -23.11 11.12
C PHE A 799 -21.85 -22.66 12.58
N ILE A 800 -20.93 -21.71 12.91
CA ILE A 800 -20.83 -21.04 14.20
C ILE A 800 -21.17 -19.58 13.98
N ASP A 801 -22.34 -19.13 14.50
CA ASP A 801 -22.77 -17.72 14.41
C ASP A 801 -22.30 -16.92 15.59
N ILE A 802 -21.31 -16.06 15.38
CA ILE A 802 -20.72 -15.21 16.43
C ILE A 802 -21.65 -14.10 16.94
N LYS A 803 -22.81 -13.86 16.35
CA LYS A 803 -23.77 -12.86 16.82
C LYS A 803 -24.39 -13.24 18.18
N ASN A 804 -24.55 -14.53 18.42
CA ASN A 804 -25.18 -15.05 19.61
C ASN A 804 -24.18 -15.32 20.75
N GLY A 805 -22.96 -14.86 20.61
CA GLY A 805 -21.83 -15.22 21.45
C GLY A 805 -21.09 -16.44 20.92
N ILE A 806 -20.01 -16.81 21.58
CA ILE A 806 -19.20 -17.96 21.17
C ILE A 806 -19.21 -18.97 22.32
N ASP A 807 -19.81 -20.13 22.07
CA ASP A 807 -19.84 -21.24 23.00
C ASP A 807 -18.77 -22.28 22.65
N LYS A 808 -17.91 -22.62 23.61
CA LYS A 808 -16.81 -23.56 23.43
C LYS A 808 -17.33 -25.00 23.24
N GLU A 809 -18.40 -25.40 23.94
CA GLU A 809 -18.99 -26.75 23.81
C GLU A 809 -19.65 -26.93 22.45
N GLU A 810 -20.31 -25.90 21.93
CA GLU A 810 -20.82 -25.89 20.55
C GLU A 810 -19.72 -26.12 19.53
N ILE A 811 -18.59 -25.41 19.67
CA ILE A 811 -17.44 -25.54 18.76
C ILE A 811 -16.86 -26.93 18.82
N LYS A 812 -16.67 -27.48 20.05
CA LYS A 812 -16.18 -28.84 20.28
C LYS A 812 -17.07 -29.85 19.57
N SER A 813 -18.35 -29.84 19.84
CA SER A 813 -19.35 -30.76 19.23
C SER A 813 -19.32 -30.72 17.70
N LYS A 814 -19.24 -29.51 17.11
CA LYS A 814 -19.21 -29.34 15.66
C LYS A 814 -17.87 -29.76 15.04
N LEU A 815 -16.74 -29.51 15.73
CA LEU A 815 -15.42 -29.95 15.30
C LEU A 815 -15.30 -31.47 15.33
N ASP A 816 -15.71 -32.11 16.43
CA ASP A 816 -15.67 -33.56 16.57
C ASP A 816 -16.55 -34.23 15.51
N ARG A 817 -17.76 -33.72 15.29
CA ARG A 817 -18.64 -34.17 14.21
C ARG A 817 -18.01 -34.03 12.83
N LEU A 818 -17.26 -32.93 12.56
CA LEU A 818 -16.59 -32.72 11.27
C LEU A 818 -15.44 -33.73 11.11
N GLU A 819 -14.64 -33.91 12.14
CA GLU A 819 -13.55 -34.89 12.20
C GLU A 819 -14.00 -36.33 11.90
N GLU A 820 -15.13 -36.73 12.43
CA GLU A 820 -15.70 -38.06 12.20
C GLU A 820 -16.28 -38.23 10.78
N ASN A 821 -16.85 -37.15 10.24
CA ASN A 821 -17.68 -37.25 9.02
C ASN A 821 -17.07 -36.59 7.78
N TYR A 822 -15.85 -35.99 7.85
CA TYR A 822 -15.32 -35.18 6.74
C TYR A 822 -15.24 -35.93 5.40
N LYS A 823 -14.98 -37.24 5.39
CA LYS A 823 -14.95 -38.06 4.17
C LYS A 823 -16.34 -38.16 3.52
N HIS A 824 -17.35 -38.45 4.32
CA HIS A 824 -18.72 -38.52 3.87
C HIS A 824 -19.26 -37.15 3.41
N GLU A 825 -18.90 -36.07 4.14
CA GLU A 825 -19.25 -34.70 3.75
C GLU A 825 -18.60 -34.29 2.43
N LYS A 826 -17.36 -34.76 2.15
CA LYS A 826 -16.67 -34.58 0.88
C LYS A 826 -17.47 -35.18 -0.29
N GLU A 827 -17.98 -36.37 -0.14
CA GLU A 827 -18.82 -37.02 -1.17
C GLU A 827 -20.15 -36.26 -1.40
N ARG A 828 -20.81 -35.86 -0.31
CA ARG A 828 -22.02 -35.03 -0.38
C ARG A 828 -21.81 -33.69 -1.10
N LEU A 829 -20.72 -33.00 -0.79
CA LEU A 829 -20.37 -31.77 -1.45
C LEU A 829 -20.11 -31.97 -2.95
N ASN A 830 -19.39 -33.03 -3.34
CA ASN A 830 -19.13 -33.34 -4.76
C ASN A 830 -20.43 -33.54 -5.54
N ILE A 831 -21.40 -34.26 -4.98
CA ILE A 831 -22.75 -34.45 -5.58
C ILE A 831 -23.42 -33.08 -5.77
N LYS A 832 -23.40 -32.21 -4.74
CA LYS A 832 -24.02 -30.88 -4.81
C LYS A 832 -23.35 -29.98 -5.88
N ILE A 833 -22.04 -30.04 -5.98
CA ILE A 833 -21.31 -29.26 -6.99
C ILE A 833 -21.65 -29.73 -8.41
N MET A 834 -21.77 -31.03 -8.63
CA MET A 834 -22.21 -31.56 -9.93
C MET A 834 -23.63 -31.08 -10.30
N MET A 835 -24.51 -30.97 -9.31
CA MET A 835 -25.85 -30.42 -9.53
C MET A 835 -25.84 -28.93 -9.89
N PHE A 836 -24.94 -28.14 -9.27
CA PHE A 836 -24.80 -26.73 -9.61
C PHE A 836 -24.12 -26.53 -10.99
N ALA A 837 -23.14 -27.36 -11.34
CA ALA A 837 -22.48 -27.31 -12.67
C ALA A 837 -23.49 -27.59 -13.80
N LYS A 838 -24.49 -28.45 -13.59
CA LYS A 838 -25.56 -28.67 -14.59
C LYS A 838 -26.45 -27.45 -14.82
N LYS A 839 -26.59 -26.56 -13.83
CA LYS A 839 -27.35 -25.30 -13.92
C LYS A 839 -26.43 -24.11 -14.24
N ASN A 840 -25.50 -24.32 -15.15
CA ASN A 840 -24.49 -23.29 -15.49
C ASN A 840 -25.17 -22.06 -16.12
N ILE A 841 -25.00 -20.88 -15.47
CA ILE A 841 -25.57 -19.62 -15.95
C ILE A 841 -24.99 -19.16 -17.28
N PHE A 842 -23.77 -19.59 -17.62
CA PHE A 842 -23.13 -19.24 -18.88
C PHE A 842 -23.78 -19.94 -20.10
N ASN A 843 -24.66 -20.92 -19.87
CA ASN A 843 -25.42 -21.55 -20.98
C ASN A 843 -26.35 -20.57 -21.71
N ILE A 844 -26.59 -19.37 -21.12
CA ILE A 844 -27.27 -18.27 -21.83
C ILE A 844 -26.53 -17.78 -23.08
N PHE A 845 -25.24 -18.13 -23.24
CA PHE A 845 -24.40 -17.82 -24.40
C PHE A 845 -24.24 -19.00 -25.36
N GLY A 846 -24.92 -20.10 -25.12
CA GLY A 846 -24.79 -21.38 -25.87
C GLY A 846 -24.00 -22.44 -25.11
N GLU A 847 -23.92 -23.63 -25.69
CA GLU A 847 -23.11 -24.72 -25.16
C GLU A 847 -21.62 -24.49 -25.32
N GLU A 848 -20.80 -25.23 -24.57
CA GLU A 848 -19.33 -25.14 -24.70
C GLU A 848 -18.91 -25.62 -26.10
N LYS A 849 -18.06 -24.81 -26.74
CA LYS A 849 -17.38 -25.17 -27.98
C LYS A 849 -16.02 -25.75 -27.61
N TYR A 850 -15.80 -27.00 -27.95
CA TYR A 850 -14.54 -27.73 -27.72
C TYR A 850 -13.50 -27.31 -28.76
#